data_9ff22a8825254620b68504245fd75b4a
#
_entry.id   9ff22a8825254620b68504245fd75b4a
#
_cell.length_a   1.000
_cell.length_b   1.000
_cell.length_c   1.000
_cell.angle_alpha   90.00
_cell.angle_beta   90.00
_cell.angle_gamma   90.00
#
_symmetry.space_group_name_H-M   'P 1'
#
loop_
_entity.id
_entity.type
_entity.pdbx_description
1 polymer ?
#
loop_
_entity_poly.entity_id
_entity_poly.type
_entity_poly.pdbx_seq_one_letter_code
_entity_poly.pdbx_strand_id
1 'polypeptide(L)'
;MPALLCNKTVHQFKPIKTTINKAIHLMRTYLNRSTLLNTKEVTALRDQIRQYFHQTADLYERLFQTLVSDEAYYVNPTSLRHPLIFYYGHTNTFFINKLILAGLITERVNPQFESMFAVGVDEMGWDDINAQNYNWPTPLEVKTYRASVRKVVDQLICTLPLNLPMDWENQWWPILMGIEHERIHLETSSVLIRQHALHHVQKLDTWQPCPAIDTAPPANSLVDIAPRLIKLSKSPEHYGWDNEYGNFETECPAFQAAKYLTSNAEFFAFVEAGGYKDNSYWEEEGLAWRHFTQAMHPTFWLKQGDVWKLRLMTEEVAMPWSWPVEVNYHEAKAFCNWHSINTGKQVRMPSEHEWYSLYAHAGLSDEKVRGSMNANLFLDHYASSCPVNTFAHGDLYDAVGNVWQWTETPIFPFDGFKVHPLYDDFSTPTFDGRHNIIKGGSWIATGNEAVKDARYAFRRHFFQHAGFRYIVTDTPLQINASHYETDKQLSEYAEFHYGDTYYGVPNFPKALSDFAVQHLHTRPAKKALDLGCATGRASFELAKHFDHVTGIDFSARFIGLALKLVQQGILRYTMVNEGDLVSYQERSLAELKLTDVAHKVEFWQGDACNLKPQFTGYDFILAANLIDRLYNPRDFLSNIHHRLNIGGVLMITSPYTWLEEHTPRDEWIGGYKQDGENVSTIDGLKAVLVKHFKLMQSPIEIPFVIRETRHKFQHSLSEVTLWERMH
;
A
#
# COMPACT_ATOMS: atom_id res chain seq x y z
N MET A 1 52.96 60.50 43.45
CA MET A 1 52.60 59.26 44.13
C MET A 1 51.64 58.50 43.27
N PRO A 2 51.84 57.21 43.05
CA PRO A 2 51.45 56.58 41.78
C PRO A 2 50.06 55.98 41.79
N ALA A 3 49.44 56.04 40.61
CA ALA A 3 48.16 55.39 40.23
C ALA A 3 48.39 53.91 39.97
N LEU A 4 47.61 53.05 40.59
CA LEU A 4 47.49 51.62 40.27
C LEU A 4 46.57 51.39 39.13
N LEU A 5 47.11 50.89 38.02
CA LEU A 5 46.40 50.37 36.86
C LEU A 5 45.80 49.01 37.20
N CYS A 6 44.46 48.88 37.10
CA CYS A 6 43.75 47.63 37.23
C CYS A 6 43.43 47.11 35.82
N ASN A 7 44.16 46.07 35.38
CA ASN A 7 43.89 45.34 34.14
C ASN A 7 42.62 44.49 34.32
N LYS A 8 41.53 44.87 33.66
CA LYS A 8 40.35 44.02 33.48
C LYS A 8 40.49 43.17 32.22
N THR A 9 40.73 41.89 32.40
CA THR A 9 40.67 40.88 31.36
C THR A 9 39.20 40.74 30.93
N VAL A 10 38.89 41.14 29.70
CA VAL A 10 37.56 40.95 29.11
C VAL A 10 37.51 39.50 28.62
N HIS A 11 36.83 38.62 29.33
CA HIS A 11 36.41 37.35 28.81
C HIS A 11 35.35 37.57 27.72
N GLN A 12 35.69 37.26 26.47
CA GLN A 12 34.76 37.18 25.38
C GLN A 12 33.73 36.05 25.62
N PHE A 13 32.52 36.43 26.00
CA PHE A 13 31.38 35.53 25.97
C PHE A 13 31.06 35.21 24.49
N LYS A 14 31.37 33.98 24.03
CA LYS A 14 30.84 33.47 22.80
C LYS A 14 29.31 33.44 22.89
N PRO A 15 28.56 33.85 21.84
CA PRO A 15 27.13 34.05 21.95
C PRO A 15 26.40 32.74 22.15
N ILE A 16 25.69 32.64 23.27
CA ILE A 16 24.76 31.52 23.64
C ILE A 16 23.79 31.20 22.51
N LYS A 17 23.47 32.18 21.67
CA LYS A 17 22.64 31.97 20.43
C LYS A 17 23.15 30.90 19.47
N THR A 18 24.47 30.73 19.32
CA THR A 18 25.07 29.75 18.38
C THR A 18 24.92 28.33 18.92
N THR A 19 25.00 28.14 20.27
CA THR A 19 24.83 26.83 20.88
C THR A 19 23.36 26.41 20.94
N ILE A 20 22.45 27.35 21.20
CA ILE A 20 20.99 27.11 21.16
C ILE A 20 20.53 26.81 19.71
N ASN A 21 21.00 27.54 18.70
CA ASN A 21 20.68 27.27 17.31
C ASN A 21 21.26 25.93 16.84
N LYS A 22 22.46 25.53 17.27
CA LYS A 22 23.02 24.20 17.04
C LYS A 22 22.20 23.09 17.71
N ALA A 23 21.77 23.29 18.95
CA ALA A 23 20.95 22.32 19.68
C ALA A 23 19.55 22.21 19.09
N ILE A 24 18.93 23.33 18.72
CA ILE A 24 17.64 23.36 17.99
C ILE A 24 17.79 22.72 16.61
N HIS A 25 18.89 22.95 15.91
CA HIS A 25 19.18 22.37 14.61
C HIS A 25 19.47 20.86 14.74
N LEU A 26 20.26 20.42 15.71
CA LEU A 26 20.48 19.01 16.05
C LEU A 26 19.16 18.31 16.46
N MET A 27 18.29 18.95 17.25
CA MET A 27 16.96 18.41 17.52
C MET A 27 16.11 18.29 16.24
N ARG A 28 16.10 19.28 15.35
CA ARG A 28 15.39 19.19 14.07
C ARG A 28 15.92 18.05 13.17
N THR A 29 17.21 17.76 13.22
CA THR A 29 17.87 16.79 12.34
C THR A 29 17.46 15.33 12.61
N TYR A 30 16.92 15.01 13.78
CA TYR A 30 16.48 13.64 14.11
C TYR A 30 14.97 13.41 14.01
N LEU A 31 14.18 14.46 13.76
CA LEU A 31 12.72 14.42 13.88
C LEU A 31 12.01 13.62 12.78
N ASN A 32 12.57 13.55 11.58
CA ASN A 32 11.94 12.92 10.41
C ASN A 32 12.58 11.56 10.05
N ARG A 33 13.37 11.00 10.94
CA ARG A 33 14.05 9.71 10.73
C ARG A 33 13.31 8.61 11.48
N SER A 34 13.27 7.41 10.90
CA SER A 34 12.69 6.23 11.54
C SER A 34 13.32 5.99 12.92
N THR A 35 12.54 5.51 13.88
CA THR A 35 13.02 5.15 15.20
C THR A 35 13.96 3.94 15.10
N LEU A 36 15.10 3.97 15.83
CA LEU A 36 15.99 2.82 15.96
C LEU A 36 15.41 1.85 16.98
N LEU A 37 15.26 0.58 16.59
CA LEU A 37 14.61 -0.46 17.39
C LEU A 37 15.59 -1.31 18.23
N ASN A 38 16.89 -1.18 17.99
CA ASN A 38 17.96 -1.97 18.63
C ASN A 38 18.42 -1.44 20.01
N THR A 39 17.72 -0.48 20.58
CA THR A 39 18.03 0.06 21.91
C THR A 39 17.73 -0.94 23.02
N LYS A 40 18.47 -0.84 24.15
CA LYS A 40 18.22 -1.62 25.37
C LYS A 40 17.41 -0.86 26.42
N GLU A 41 17.16 0.41 26.19
CA GLU A 41 16.49 1.31 27.14
C GLU A 41 14.99 1.47 26.77
N VAL A 42 14.15 0.66 27.38
CA VAL A 42 12.69 0.57 27.11
C VAL A 42 12.00 1.93 27.26
N THR A 43 12.29 2.69 28.31
CA THR A 43 11.67 3.99 28.56
C THR A 43 12.05 4.99 27.47
N ALA A 44 13.33 5.05 27.11
CA ALA A 44 13.80 5.94 26.05
C ALA A 44 13.19 5.57 24.69
N LEU A 45 13.02 4.28 24.39
CA LEU A 45 12.39 3.83 23.16
C LEU A 45 10.91 4.25 23.12
N ARG A 46 10.16 4.08 24.21
CA ARG A 46 8.77 4.54 24.32
C ARG A 46 8.64 6.04 24.03
N ASP A 47 9.48 6.84 24.66
CA ASP A 47 9.47 8.29 24.49
C ASP A 47 9.84 8.69 23.05
N GLN A 48 10.79 8.00 22.42
CA GLN A 48 11.14 8.20 21.01
C GLN A 48 9.99 7.85 20.07
N ILE A 49 9.33 6.69 20.26
CA ILE A 49 8.17 6.29 19.43
C ILE A 49 7.02 7.30 19.62
N ARG A 50 6.74 7.71 20.87
CA ARG A 50 5.71 8.72 21.15
C ARG A 50 6.00 10.05 20.44
N GLN A 51 7.23 10.53 20.54
CA GLN A 51 7.66 11.75 19.86
C GLN A 51 7.54 11.60 18.33
N TYR A 52 7.97 10.47 17.78
CA TYR A 52 7.92 10.17 16.37
C TYR A 52 6.47 10.11 15.85
N PHE A 53 5.54 9.51 16.61
CA PHE A 53 4.11 9.52 16.33
C PHE A 53 3.54 10.94 16.24
N HIS A 54 3.76 11.77 17.27
CA HIS A 54 3.24 13.13 17.29
C HIS A 54 3.80 14.00 16.17
N GLN A 55 5.08 13.84 15.86
CA GLN A 55 5.73 14.56 14.77
C GLN A 55 5.18 14.16 13.40
N THR A 56 4.92 12.88 13.20
CA THR A 56 4.31 12.38 11.98
C THR A 56 2.92 13.00 11.77
N ALA A 57 2.09 12.97 12.82
CA ALA A 57 0.76 13.59 12.77
C ALA A 57 0.83 15.11 12.53
N ASP A 58 1.74 15.83 13.19
CA ASP A 58 1.91 17.27 12.99
C ASP A 58 2.41 17.63 11.59
N LEU A 59 3.28 16.79 11.02
CA LEU A 59 3.81 16.97 9.68
C LEU A 59 2.71 16.76 8.63
N TYR A 60 1.87 15.75 8.81
CA TYR A 60 0.75 15.47 7.92
C TYR A 60 -0.34 16.57 8.01
N GLU A 61 -0.70 17.01 9.21
CA GLU A 61 -1.59 18.16 9.39
C GLU A 61 -1.06 19.43 8.71
N ARG A 62 0.27 19.64 8.76
CA ARG A 62 0.91 20.78 8.09
C ARG A 62 0.81 20.68 6.57
N LEU A 63 0.93 19.49 6.00
CA LEU A 63 0.76 19.30 4.57
C LEU A 63 -0.61 19.80 4.11
N PHE A 64 -1.67 19.44 4.83
CA PHE A 64 -3.03 19.84 4.48
C PHE A 64 -3.35 21.33 4.73
N GLN A 65 -2.51 22.05 5.47
CA GLN A 65 -2.59 23.52 5.56
C GLN A 65 -2.21 24.23 4.25
N THR A 66 -1.63 23.53 3.29
CA THR A 66 -1.41 24.06 1.93
C THR A 66 -2.70 24.22 1.13
N LEU A 67 -3.82 23.62 1.53
CA LEU A 67 -5.12 23.79 0.89
C LEU A 67 -5.80 25.07 1.38
N VAL A 68 -6.36 25.86 0.45
CA VAL A 68 -6.89 27.20 0.76
C VAL A 68 -8.36 27.20 1.19
N SER A 69 -9.13 26.15 0.86
CA SER A 69 -10.57 26.06 1.12
C SER A 69 -11.03 24.63 1.27
N ASP A 70 -12.23 24.42 1.84
CA ASP A 70 -12.85 23.11 1.94
C ASP A 70 -13.09 22.48 0.56
N GLU A 71 -13.37 23.27 -0.48
CA GLU A 71 -13.55 22.79 -1.86
C GLU A 71 -12.32 22.03 -2.36
N ALA A 72 -11.11 22.49 -2.01
CA ALA A 72 -9.85 21.84 -2.42
C ALA A 72 -9.72 20.39 -1.91
N TYR A 73 -10.44 20.00 -0.86
CA TYR A 73 -10.45 18.63 -0.37
C TYR A 73 -11.29 17.67 -1.23
N TYR A 74 -12.27 18.19 -2.01
CA TYR A 74 -13.23 17.36 -2.74
C TYR A 74 -12.95 17.28 -4.25
N VAL A 75 -12.18 18.22 -4.78
CA VAL A 75 -11.78 18.20 -6.19
C VAL A 75 -10.74 17.08 -6.39
N ASN A 76 -10.99 16.17 -7.34
CA ASN A 76 -10.02 15.15 -7.70
C ASN A 76 -8.85 15.79 -8.44
N PRO A 77 -7.61 15.67 -7.92
CA PRO A 77 -6.42 16.16 -8.64
C PRO A 77 -6.18 15.41 -9.95
N THR A 78 -6.58 14.16 -10.00
CA THR A 78 -6.57 13.27 -11.17
C THR A 78 -7.75 12.30 -11.11
N SER A 79 -8.25 11.89 -12.27
CA SER A 79 -9.39 10.95 -12.37
C SER A 79 -9.08 9.53 -11.86
N LEU A 80 -7.81 9.21 -11.68
CA LEU A 80 -7.34 7.87 -11.25
C LEU A 80 -7.12 7.76 -9.74
N ARG A 81 -7.46 8.81 -8.97
CA ARG A 81 -7.23 8.84 -7.52
C ARG A 81 -8.44 9.46 -6.81
N HIS A 82 -8.62 9.10 -5.55
CA HIS A 82 -9.61 9.73 -4.68
C HIS A 82 -9.30 11.23 -4.47
N PRO A 83 -10.31 12.03 -4.08
CA PRO A 83 -10.10 13.40 -3.63
C PRO A 83 -9.31 13.43 -2.32
N LEU A 84 -8.67 14.56 -2.02
CA LEU A 84 -7.77 14.70 -0.86
C LEU A 84 -8.45 14.45 0.49
N ILE A 85 -9.77 14.64 0.60
CA ILE A 85 -10.53 14.32 1.81
C ILE A 85 -10.38 12.85 2.20
N PHE A 86 -10.33 11.95 1.21
CA PHE A 86 -10.09 10.53 1.45
C PHE A 86 -8.75 10.31 2.16
N TYR A 87 -7.65 10.82 1.60
CA TYR A 87 -6.31 10.64 2.16
C TYR A 87 -6.18 11.28 3.54
N TYR A 88 -6.88 12.40 3.76
CA TYR A 88 -6.90 13.08 5.05
C TYR A 88 -7.53 12.21 6.16
N GLY A 89 -8.56 11.44 5.85
CA GLY A 89 -9.19 10.48 6.78
C GLY A 89 -8.47 9.14 6.86
N HIS A 90 -7.94 8.67 5.75
CA HIS A 90 -7.42 7.31 5.56
C HIS A 90 -6.29 6.93 6.53
N THR A 91 -5.30 7.80 6.72
CA THR A 91 -4.15 7.49 7.58
C THR A 91 -4.54 7.19 9.02
N ASN A 92 -5.53 7.87 9.55
CA ASN A 92 -6.03 7.65 10.92
C ASN A 92 -7.01 6.47 11.00
N THR A 93 -7.79 6.25 9.95
CA THR A 93 -8.60 5.03 9.82
C THR A 93 -7.73 3.78 9.82
N PHE A 94 -6.59 3.83 9.13
CA PHE A 94 -5.62 2.75 9.13
C PHE A 94 -5.17 2.37 10.56
N PHE A 95 -4.80 3.36 11.40
CA PHE A 95 -4.44 3.08 12.79
C PHE A 95 -5.54 2.28 13.51
N ILE A 96 -6.79 2.77 13.49
CA ILE A 96 -7.88 2.13 14.22
C ILE A 96 -8.14 0.72 13.70
N ASN A 97 -8.21 0.53 12.38
CA ASN A 97 -8.47 -0.78 11.79
C ASN A 97 -7.37 -1.79 12.13
N LYS A 98 -6.08 -1.39 12.07
CA LYS A 98 -4.97 -2.30 12.42
C LYS A 98 -4.87 -2.57 13.93
N LEU A 99 -5.20 -1.60 14.79
CA LEU A 99 -5.22 -1.78 16.24
C LEU A 99 -6.37 -2.69 16.70
N ILE A 100 -7.54 -2.61 16.06
CA ILE A 100 -8.66 -3.54 16.31
C ILE A 100 -8.29 -4.94 15.84
N LEU A 101 -7.75 -5.10 14.64
CA LEU A 101 -7.32 -6.38 14.11
C LEU A 101 -6.25 -7.05 14.97
N ALA A 102 -5.36 -6.25 15.57
CA ALA A 102 -4.34 -6.72 16.50
C ALA A 102 -4.88 -6.98 17.94
N GLY A 103 -6.17 -6.74 18.21
CA GLY A 103 -6.75 -6.90 19.54
C GLY A 103 -6.25 -5.89 20.60
N LEU A 104 -5.63 -4.78 20.17
CA LEU A 104 -5.08 -3.77 21.08
C LEU A 104 -6.12 -2.75 21.55
N ILE A 105 -7.18 -2.58 20.82
CA ILE A 105 -8.38 -1.81 21.17
C ILE A 105 -9.62 -2.59 20.74
N THR A 106 -10.74 -2.39 21.43
CA THR A 106 -12.02 -3.07 21.15
C THR A 106 -13.07 -2.14 20.59
N GLU A 107 -12.95 -0.84 20.82
CA GLU A 107 -13.94 0.15 20.41
C GLU A 107 -13.44 0.97 19.23
N ARG A 108 -14.31 1.16 18.23
CA ARG A 108 -14.08 2.06 17.10
C ARG A 108 -14.30 3.51 17.53
N VAL A 109 -13.55 4.43 16.95
CA VAL A 109 -13.71 5.88 17.18
C VAL A 109 -14.88 6.42 16.35
N ASN A 110 -14.97 6.01 15.09
CA ASN A 110 -16.08 6.33 14.18
C ASN A 110 -16.22 5.24 13.13
N PRO A 111 -17.10 4.24 13.35
CA PRO A 111 -17.26 3.11 12.43
C PRO A 111 -17.54 3.52 10.97
N GLN A 112 -18.35 4.57 10.77
CA GLN A 112 -18.67 5.06 9.43
C GLN A 112 -17.42 5.59 8.69
N PHE A 113 -16.57 6.36 9.36
CA PHE A 113 -15.33 6.87 8.76
C PHE A 113 -14.34 5.73 8.54
N GLU A 114 -14.25 4.81 9.49
CA GLU A 114 -13.33 3.67 9.44
C GLU A 114 -13.69 2.65 8.36
N SER A 115 -14.96 2.62 7.92
CA SER A 115 -15.38 1.90 6.73
C SER A 115 -15.15 2.71 5.44
N MET A 116 -15.50 4.01 5.46
CA MET A 116 -15.44 4.88 4.29
C MET A 116 -14.01 5.12 3.81
N PHE A 117 -13.06 5.33 4.73
CA PHE A 117 -11.66 5.62 4.43
C PHE A 117 -10.76 4.38 4.46
N ALA A 118 -11.31 3.16 4.54
CA ALA A 118 -10.54 1.95 4.78
C ALA A 118 -9.70 1.52 3.59
N VAL A 119 -10.24 1.61 2.37
CA VAL A 119 -9.72 0.95 1.17
C VAL A 119 -9.68 1.92 0.01
N GLY A 120 -8.66 1.79 -0.81
CA GLY A 120 -8.62 2.45 -2.09
C GLY A 120 -7.64 3.61 -2.16
N VAL A 121 -6.37 3.31 -2.30
CA VAL A 121 -5.33 4.34 -2.49
C VAL A 121 -4.63 4.24 -3.83
N ASP A 122 -4.71 3.08 -4.47
CA ASP A 122 -4.14 2.82 -5.78
C ASP A 122 -5.22 2.33 -6.75
N GLU A 123 -5.00 2.47 -8.04
CA GLU A 123 -5.87 1.99 -9.11
C GLU A 123 -5.89 0.45 -9.17
N MET A 124 -6.33 -0.18 -8.06
CA MET A 124 -6.48 -1.62 -7.97
C MET A 124 -7.89 -2.03 -8.40
N GLY A 125 -8.07 -3.28 -8.81
CA GLY A 125 -9.35 -3.76 -9.30
C GLY A 125 -10.48 -3.81 -8.26
N TRP A 126 -10.14 -3.63 -6.97
CA TRP A 126 -11.09 -3.53 -5.85
C TRP A 126 -11.27 -2.11 -5.31
N ASP A 127 -10.66 -1.11 -5.96
CA ASP A 127 -10.75 0.29 -5.57
C ASP A 127 -12.07 0.89 -6.05
N ASP A 128 -12.79 1.54 -5.14
CA ASP A 128 -14.00 2.27 -5.47
C ASP A 128 -13.69 3.76 -5.58
N ILE A 129 -13.27 4.20 -6.78
CA ILE A 129 -13.05 5.61 -7.09
C ILE A 129 -14.31 6.33 -7.59
N ASN A 130 -15.48 5.65 -7.60
CA ASN A 130 -16.72 6.25 -8.06
C ASN A 130 -17.26 7.25 -7.02
N ALA A 131 -17.15 8.55 -7.32
CA ALA A 131 -17.58 9.63 -6.42
C ALA A 131 -19.06 9.54 -6.00
N GLN A 132 -19.92 8.88 -6.76
CA GLN A 132 -21.34 8.72 -6.43
C GLN A 132 -21.58 7.79 -5.23
N ASN A 133 -20.61 6.94 -4.89
CA ASN A 133 -20.70 6.03 -3.77
C ASN A 133 -20.32 6.67 -2.44
N TYR A 134 -19.86 7.92 -2.44
CA TYR A 134 -19.35 8.60 -1.24
C TYR A 134 -20.12 9.87 -0.90
N ASN A 135 -20.54 9.96 0.33
CA ASN A 135 -20.99 11.21 0.94
C ASN A 135 -19.90 11.70 1.90
N TRP A 136 -18.91 12.42 1.35
CA TRP A 136 -17.73 12.83 2.10
C TRP A 136 -18.09 13.76 3.26
N PRO A 137 -17.52 13.53 4.48
CA PRO A 137 -17.65 14.43 5.60
C PRO A 137 -16.90 15.75 5.35
N THR A 138 -17.19 16.75 6.16
CA THR A 138 -16.46 18.02 6.11
C THR A 138 -15.02 17.85 6.59
N PRO A 139 -14.06 18.68 6.12
CA PRO A 139 -12.68 18.67 6.61
C PRO A 139 -12.58 18.85 8.12
N LEU A 140 -13.50 19.63 8.72
CA LEU A 140 -13.57 19.84 10.17
C LEU A 140 -13.97 18.56 10.93
N GLU A 141 -14.95 17.80 10.42
CA GLU A 141 -15.34 16.52 10.99
C GLU A 141 -14.19 15.52 10.93
N VAL A 142 -13.50 15.43 9.77
CA VAL A 142 -12.32 14.56 9.63
C VAL A 142 -11.19 15.01 10.57
N LYS A 143 -10.93 16.31 10.70
CA LYS A 143 -9.93 16.83 11.63
C LYS A 143 -10.27 16.47 13.09
N THR A 144 -11.54 16.53 13.47
CA THR A 144 -12.01 16.14 14.81
C THR A 144 -11.82 14.64 15.04
N TYR A 145 -12.14 13.82 14.05
CA TYR A 145 -11.88 12.38 14.06
C TYR A 145 -10.37 12.09 14.24
N ARG A 146 -9.51 12.69 13.43
CA ARG A 146 -8.04 12.58 13.53
C ARG A 146 -7.53 12.92 14.94
N ALA A 147 -8.03 14.01 15.51
CA ALA A 147 -7.66 14.41 16.89
C ALA A 147 -8.13 13.37 17.93
N SER A 148 -9.24 12.69 17.71
CA SER A 148 -9.74 11.62 18.59
C SER A 148 -8.90 10.36 18.47
N VAL A 149 -8.56 9.93 17.25
CA VAL A 149 -7.64 8.82 16.98
C VAL A 149 -6.27 9.07 17.60
N ARG A 150 -5.73 10.29 17.42
CA ARG A 150 -4.45 10.70 18.02
C ARG A 150 -4.43 10.51 19.56
N LYS A 151 -5.52 10.79 20.25
CA LYS A 151 -5.64 10.57 21.69
C LYS A 151 -5.63 9.08 22.05
N VAL A 152 -6.37 8.27 21.29
CA VAL A 152 -6.42 6.81 21.51
C VAL A 152 -5.03 6.20 21.34
N VAL A 153 -4.35 6.50 20.25
CA VAL A 153 -3.00 5.98 19.97
C VAL A 153 -1.98 6.49 21.00
N ASP A 154 -2.01 7.76 21.38
CA ASP A 154 -1.12 8.32 22.41
C ASP A 154 -1.31 7.64 23.77
N GLN A 155 -2.56 7.42 24.17
CA GLN A 155 -2.88 6.69 25.40
C GLN A 155 -2.36 5.25 25.33
N LEU A 156 -2.53 4.57 24.20
CA LEU A 156 -2.01 3.22 24.00
C LEU A 156 -0.48 3.20 24.10
N ILE A 157 0.22 4.13 23.46
CA ILE A 157 1.69 4.27 23.57
C ILE A 157 2.12 4.46 25.03
N CYS A 158 1.37 5.21 25.83
CA CYS A 158 1.68 5.44 27.24
C CYS A 158 1.47 4.22 28.13
N THR A 159 0.50 3.36 27.81
CA THR A 159 0.02 2.29 28.71
C THR A 159 0.43 0.89 28.28
N LEU A 160 0.59 0.64 26.97
CA LEU A 160 0.92 -0.69 26.44
C LEU A 160 2.28 -1.17 27.01
N PRO A 161 2.39 -2.39 27.55
CA PRO A 161 3.67 -2.97 27.94
C PRO A 161 4.65 -2.99 26.77
N LEU A 162 5.88 -2.55 26.99
CA LEU A 162 6.93 -2.57 25.97
C LEU A 162 7.98 -3.62 26.34
N ASN A 163 8.01 -4.68 25.55
CA ASN A 163 8.98 -5.76 25.68
C ASN A 163 9.96 -5.74 24.50
N LEU A 164 11.20 -6.10 24.74
CA LEU A 164 12.23 -6.24 23.71
C LEU A 164 12.50 -7.73 23.45
N PRO A 165 12.89 -8.16 22.26
CA PRO A 165 13.19 -7.29 21.11
C PRO A 165 11.94 -6.67 20.47
N MET A 166 12.13 -5.54 19.78
CA MET A 166 11.11 -4.91 18.95
C MET A 166 11.22 -5.46 17.53
N ASP A 167 10.44 -6.45 17.23
CA ASP A 167 10.43 -7.15 15.94
C ASP A 167 9.01 -7.25 15.38
N TRP A 168 8.90 -7.92 14.26
CA TRP A 168 7.67 -8.15 13.50
C TRP A 168 6.50 -8.73 14.33
N GLU A 169 6.77 -9.60 15.30
CA GLU A 169 5.77 -10.25 16.15
C GLU A 169 5.41 -9.43 17.40
N ASN A 170 6.11 -8.30 17.62
CA ASN A 170 5.90 -7.48 18.79
C ASN A 170 4.56 -6.74 18.71
N GLN A 171 3.81 -6.73 19.82
CA GLN A 171 2.53 -6.02 19.93
C GLN A 171 2.58 -4.50 19.61
N TRP A 172 3.77 -3.90 19.56
CA TRP A 172 3.97 -2.51 19.16
C TRP A 172 4.06 -2.32 17.65
N TRP A 173 4.20 -3.43 16.88
CA TRP A 173 4.38 -3.34 15.43
C TRP A 173 3.24 -2.63 14.72
N PRO A 174 1.94 -2.82 15.07
CA PRO A 174 0.83 -2.06 14.47
C PRO A 174 0.92 -0.55 14.67
N ILE A 175 1.49 -0.10 15.81
CA ILE A 175 1.70 1.33 16.07
C ILE A 175 2.77 1.89 15.13
N LEU A 176 3.91 1.20 15.01
CA LEU A 176 4.97 1.58 14.06
C LEU A 176 4.46 1.54 12.62
N MET A 177 3.71 0.52 12.26
CA MET A 177 3.05 0.35 10.96
C MET A 177 2.17 1.57 10.63
N GLY A 178 1.35 2.02 11.56
CA GLY A 178 0.51 3.20 11.36
C GLY A 178 1.32 4.50 11.19
N ILE A 179 2.41 4.66 11.94
CA ILE A 179 3.31 5.82 11.82
C ILE A 179 3.97 5.84 10.43
N GLU A 180 4.53 4.72 9.99
CA GLU A 180 5.20 4.65 8.67
C GLU A 180 4.19 4.73 7.52
N HIS A 181 2.97 4.21 7.69
CA HIS A 181 1.90 4.36 6.73
C HIS A 181 1.48 5.84 6.54
N GLU A 182 1.37 6.61 7.61
CA GLU A 182 1.08 8.05 7.50
C GLU A 182 2.21 8.81 6.80
N ARG A 183 3.48 8.35 6.92
CA ARG A 183 4.62 8.93 6.20
C ARG A 183 4.61 8.63 4.70
N ILE A 184 4.21 7.43 4.28
CA ILE A 184 3.96 7.13 2.85
C ILE A 184 2.91 8.11 2.29
N HIS A 185 1.85 8.33 3.06
CA HIS A 185 0.79 9.24 2.64
C HIS A 185 1.17 10.71 2.68
N LEU A 186 2.18 11.10 3.47
CA LEU A 186 2.77 12.44 3.39
C LEU A 186 3.30 12.71 1.98
N GLU A 187 4.06 11.76 1.43
CA GLU A 187 4.62 11.91 0.09
C GLU A 187 3.54 11.82 -1.00
N THR A 188 2.74 10.76 -1.02
CA THR A 188 1.72 10.57 -2.05
C THR A 188 0.69 11.69 -2.07
N SER A 189 0.26 12.19 -0.91
CA SER A 189 -0.65 13.35 -0.82
C SER A 189 0.00 14.64 -1.29
N SER A 190 1.31 14.84 -1.07
CA SER A 190 2.02 16.02 -1.57
C SER A 190 2.08 16.06 -3.10
N VAL A 191 2.21 14.89 -3.75
CA VAL A 191 2.13 14.78 -5.21
C VAL A 191 0.73 15.10 -5.72
N LEU A 192 -0.32 14.64 -5.03
CA LEU A 192 -1.71 14.98 -5.38
C LEU A 192 -1.99 16.48 -5.21
N ILE A 193 -1.49 17.09 -4.14
CA ILE A 193 -1.57 18.54 -3.94
C ILE A 193 -0.84 19.30 -5.06
N ARG A 194 0.31 18.79 -5.52
CA ARG A 194 1.02 19.35 -6.67
C ARG A 194 0.23 19.28 -7.98
N GLN A 195 -0.64 18.28 -8.14
CA GLN A 195 -1.51 18.10 -9.31
C GLN A 195 -2.78 18.98 -9.27
N HIS A 196 -3.11 19.56 -8.13
CA HIS A 196 -4.21 20.51 -8.03
C HIS A 196 -3.96 21.78 -8.85
N ALA A 197 -5.05 22.43 -9.28
CA ALA A 197 -4.98 23.78 -9.82
C ALA A 197 -4.40 24.75 -8.77
N LEU A 198 -3.56 25.71 -9.24
CA LEU A 198 -2.78 26.57 -8.34
C LEU A 198 -3.63 27.37 -7.35
N HIS A 199 -4.87 27.72 -7.72
CA HIS A 199 -5.78 28.48 -6.86
C HIS A 199 -6.34 27.68 -5.67
N HIS A 200 -6.18 26.37 -5.65
CA HIS A 200 -6.56 25.52 -4.51
C HIS A 200 -5.46 25.39 -3.46
N VAL A 201 -4.26 25.89 -3.75
CA VAL A 201 -3.10 25.71 -2.87
C VAL A 201 -2.43 27.01 -2.48
N GLN A 202 -1.76 27.03 -1.34
CA GLN A 202 -1.01 28.18 -0.80
C GLN A 202 0.35 27.76 -0.28
N LYS A 203 1.29 28.70 -0.29
CA LYS A 203 2.63 28.53 0.29
C LYS A 203 2.57 28.49 1.80
N LEU A 204 3.47 27.72 2.39
CA LEU A 204 3.73 27.71 3.84
C LEU A 204 5.10 28.36 4.11
N ASP A 205 5.17 29.24 5.06
CA ASP A 205 6.43 29.92 5.46
C ASP A 205 7.53 28.93 5.92
N THR A 206 7.11 27.75 6.39
CA THR A 206 8.01 26.71 6.92
C THR A 206 8.56 25.78 5.85
N TRP A 207 7.98 25.76 4.65
CA TRP A 207 8.32 24.87 3.55
C TRP A 207 8.77 25.66 2.33
N GLN A 208 10.07 26.01 2.31
CA GLN A 208 10.62 26.85 1.26
C GLN A 208 11.24 25.98 0.15
N PRO A 209 10.90 26.22 -1.12
CA PRO A 209 11.56 25.55 -2.22
C PRO A 209 13.01 26.01 -2.35
N CYS A 210 13.82 25.27 -3.11
CA CYS A 210 15.19 25.64 -3.40
C CYS A 210 15.25 26.97 -4.18
N PRO A 211 16.02 27.96 -3.74
CA PRO A 211 16.11 29.25 -4.41
C PRO A 211 17.01 29.24 -5.68
N ALA A 212 17.79 28.19 -5.91
CA ALA A 212 18.79 28.09 -6.99
C ALA A 212 18.14 27.70 -8.34
N ILE A 213 17.27 28.55 -8.90
CA ILE A 213 16.51 28.30 -10.12
C ILE A 213 17.38 28.51 -11.36
N ASP A 214 18.21 29.56 -11.38
CA ASP A 214 18.99 30.01 -12.55
C ASP A 214 20.39 29.34 -12.65
N THR A 215 20.60 28.21 -11.99
CA THR A 215 21.87 27.49 -12.02
C THR A 215 22.06 26.82 -13.38
N ALA A 216 23.23 26.96 -13.99
CA ALA A 216 23.54 26.29 -15.24
C ALA A 216 23.56 24.75 -15.07
N PRO A 217 22.94 23.98 -15.97
CA PRO A 217 22.92 22.53 -15.88
C PRO A 217 24.34 22.00 -16.16
N PRO A 218 24.84 21.05 -15.32
CA PRO A 218 26.11 20.40 -15.61
C PRO A 218 25.96 19.44 -16.79
N ALA A 219 27.02 19.30 -17.59
CA ALA A 219 27.10 18.22 -18.57
C ALA A 219 27.25 16.88 -17.83
N ASN A 220 26.39 15.92 -18.15
CA ASN A 220 26.45 14.60 -17.53
C ASN A 220 27.64 13.81 -18.09
N SER A 221 28.29 13.03 -17.24
CA SER A 221 29.39 12.14 -17.58
C SER A 221 29.17 10.77 -16.98
N LEU A 222 29.86 9.77 -17.45
CA LEU A 222 29.74 8.41 -16.93
C LEU A 222 30.82 8.15 -15.88
N VAL A 223 30.43 7.42 -14.82
CA VAL A 223 31.30 6.93 -13.75
C VAL A 223 31.35 5.41 -13.83
N ASP A 224 32.54 4.83 -13.75
CA ASP A 224 32.71 3.37 -13.77
C ASP A 224 32.33 2.75 -12.41
N ILE A 225 31.42 1.81 -12.43
CA ILE A 225 30.96 1.07 -11.23
C ILE A 225 31.55 -0.33 -11.30
N ALA A 226 32.40 -0.66 -10.31
CA ALA A 226 33.04 -1.95 -10.22
C ALA A 226 32.03 -3.09 -9.92
N PRO A 227 32.29 -4.31 -10.40
CA PRO A 227 31.42 -5.46 -10.12
C PRO A 227 31.42 -5.80 -8.62
N ARG A 228 30.31 -6.29 -8.12
CA ARG A 228 30.18 -6.71 -6.73
C ARG A 228 29.07 -7.72 -6.49
N LEU A 229 29.20 -8.51 -5.43
CA LEU A 229 28.13 -9.34 -4.91
C LEU A 229 27.16 -8.47 -4.10
N ILE A 230 25.89 -8.47 -4.47
CA ILE A 230 24.84 -7.75 -3.78
C ILE A 230 24.03 -8.76 -2.96
N LYS A 231 23.88 -8.45 -1.67
CA LYS A 231 23.05 -9.20 -0.73
C LYS A 231 22.03 -8.26 -0.13
N LEU A 232 20.75 -8.56 -0.32
CA LEU A 232 19.64 -7.79 0.18
C LEU A 232 18.94 -8.59 1.27
N SER A 233 18.77 -7.95 2.42
CA SER A 233 17.98 -8.42 3.54
C SER A 233 17.67 -7.23 4.45
N LYS A 234 16.55 -7.27 5.15
CA LYS A 234 16.15 -6.19 6.06
C LYS A 234 17.08 -6.09 7.26
N SER A 235 17.51 -4.86 7.58
CA SER A 235 18.18 -4.57 8.84
C SER A 235 17.17 -4.61 10.00
N PRO A 236 17.47 -5.32 11.11
CA PRO A 236 16.60 -5.36 12.28
C PRO A 236 16.59 -4.05 13.09
N GLU A 237 17.39 -3.07 12.69
CA GLU A 237 17.51 -1.79 13.41
C GLU A 237 16.34 -0.84 13.16
N HIS A 238 15.58 -1.08 12.10
CA HIS A 238 14.47 -0.22 11.65
C HIS A 238 13.19 -1.02 11.44
N TYR A 239 12.05 -0.34 11.51
CA TYR A 239 10.80 -0.85 10.98
C TYR A 239 10.97 -1.27 9.52
N GLY A 240 10.25 -2.27 9.07
CA GLY A 240 10.23 -2.72 7.67
C GLY A 240 8.85 -3.21 7.24
N TRP A 241 8.56 -2.99 5.97
CA TRP A 241 7.40 -3.59 5.31
C TRP A 241 7.71 -5.05 4.95
N ASP A 242 6.67 -5.84 4.75
CA ASP A 242 6.81 -7.28 4.51
C ASP A 242 7.71 -7.61 3.30
N ASN A 243 7.66 -6.80 2.23
CA ASN A 243 8.48 -6.98 1.03
C ASN A 243 9.98 -6.68 1.19
N GLU A 244 10.37 -6.11 2.33
CA GLU A 244 11.77 -5.81 2.65
C GLU A 244 12.48 -7.01 3.31
N TYR A 245 11.71 -8.02 3.78
CA TYR A 245 12.22 -9.21 4.44
C TYR A 245 12.43 -10.35 3.45
N GLY A 246 13.23 -11.33 3.88
CA GLY A 246 13.72 -12.43 3.05
C GLY A 246 15.17 -12.19 2.65
N ASN A 247 15.65 -12.97 1.70
CA ASN A 247 17.02 -12.92 1.21
C ASN A 247 17.06 -12.84 -0.32
N PHE A 248 17.92 -12.00 -0.84
CA PHE A 248 18.23 -11.95 -2.26
C PHE A 248 19.73 -11.77 -2.43
N GLU A 249 20.35 -12.62 -3.23
CA GLU A 249 21.78 -12.54 -3.52
C GLU A 249 22.00 -12.64 -5.03
N THR A 250 22.79 -11.73 -5.58
CA THR A 250 23.11 -11.74 -7.00
C THR A 250 24.48 -11.09 -7.26
N GLU A 251 25.18 -11.56 -8.28
CA GLU A 251 26.33 -10.88 -8.81
C GLU A 251 25.88 -9.69 -9.68
N CYS A 252 26.40 -8.51 -9.39
CA CYS A 252 26.20 -7.32 -10.18
C CYS A 252 27.46 -7.07 -11.00
N PRO A 253 27.44 -7.27 -12.33
CA PRO A 253 28.56 -6.98 -13.22
C PRO A 253 28.95 -5.51 -13.18
N ALA A 254 30.13 -5.18 -13.72
CA ALA A 254 30.56 -3.79 -13.92
C ALA A 254 29.63 -3.08 -14.91
N PHE A 255 29.37 -1.80 -14.67
CA PHE A 255 28.62 -0.93 -15.58
C PHE A 255 29.07 0.51 -15.46
N GLN A 256 28.64 1.39 -16.34
CA GLN A 256 28.85 2.83 -16.23
C GLN A 256 27.53 3.52 -15.82
N ALA A 257 27.59 4.46 -14.90
CA ALA A 257 26.41 5.22 -14.44
C ALA A 257 26.58 6.71 -14.74
N ALA A 258 25.47 7.36 -15.07
CA ALA A 258 25.44 8.81 -15.15
C ALA A 258 25.82 9.44 -13.81
N LYS A 259 26.75 10.40 -13.82
CA LYS A 259 27.25 11.07 -12.62
C LYS A 259 26.14 11.79 -11.85
N TYR A 260 25.23 12.42 -12.57
CA TYR A 260 24.09 13.16 -12.07
C TYR A 260 22.78 12.43 -12.38
N LEU A 261 21.71 12.78 -11.68
CA LEU A 261 20.35 12.49 -12.13
C LEU A 261 20.11 13.19 -13.49
N THR A 262 19.23 12.65 -14.33
CA THR A 262 18.86 13.31 -15.58
C THR A 262 18.20 14.64 -15.27
N SER A 263 18.83 15.75 -15.73
CA SER A 263 18.32 17.11 -15.48
C SER A 263 17.17 17.49 -16.42
N ASN A 264 16.43 18.55 -16.07
CA ASN A 264 15.42 19.12 -16.96
C ASN A 264 16.01 19.51 -18.32
N ALA A 265 17.25 20.06 -18.35
CA ALA A 265 17.91 20.43 -19.60
C ALA A 265 18.26 19.21 -20.45
N GLU A 266 18.74 18.14 -19.83
CA GLU A 266 19.11 16.90 -20.54
C GLU A 266 17.85 16.22 -21.10
N PHE A 267 16.76 16.17 -20.33
CA PHE A 267 15.48 15.64 -20.78
C PHE A 267 14.80 16.51 -21.85
N PHE A 268 15.03 17.82 -21.80
CA PHE A 268 14.49 18.75 -22.81
C PHE A 268 15.03 18.46 -24.22
N ALA A 269 16.26 18.00 -24.35
CA ALA A 269 16.80 17.57 -25.65
C ALA A 269 15.99 16.42 -26.26
N PHE A 270 15.48 15.49 -25.45
CA PHE A 270 14.55 14.43 -25.89
C PHE A 270 13.21 15.02 -26.33
N VAL A 271 12.65 15.98 -25.58
CA VAL A 271 11.39 16.64 -25.93
C VAL A 271 11.52 17.39 -27.26
N GLU A 272 12.60 18.17 -27.44
CA GLU A 272 12.87 18.95 -28.68
C GLU A 272 13.13 18.04 -29.89
N ALA A 273 13.78 16.90 -29.68
CA ALA A 273 13.97 15.88 -30.71
C ALA A 273 12.68 15.17 -31.14
N GLY A 274 11.52 15.55 -30.58
CA GLY A 274 10.22 14.95 -30.87
C GLY A 274 9.97 13.64 -30.12
N GLY A 275 10.59 13.43 -28.96
CA GLY A 275 10.51 12.23 -28.16
C GLY A 275 9.06 11.80 -27.80
N TYR A 276 8.16 12.77 -27.60
CA TYR A 276 6.74 12.50 -27.38
C TYR A 276 5.92 12.29 -28.67
N LYS A 277 6.53 12.39 -29.84
CA LYS A 277 5.85 12.19 -31.13
C LYS A 277 6.25 10.88 -31.80
N ASP A 278 7.50 10.47 -31.65
CA ASP A 278 8.03 9.25 -32.24
C ASP A 278 7.65 8.03 -31.38
N ASN A 279 6.91 7.10 -31.96
CA ASN A 279 6.45 5.88 -31.29
C ASN A 279 7.59 4.88 -31.03
N SER A 280 8.69 4.96 -31.76
CA SER A 280 9.80 3.98 -31.69
C SER A 280 10.55 4.00 -30.35
N TYR A 281 10.43 5.09 -29.58
CA TYR A 281 11.07 5.21 -28.28
C TYR A 281 10.24 4.59 -27.14
N TRP A 282 8.94 4.33 -27.37
CA TRP A 282 8.00 3.92 -26.32
C TRP A 282 7.69 2.42 -26.40
N GLU A 283 7.68 1.77 -25.23
CA GLU A 283 7.15 0.43 -25.08
C GLU A 283 5.60 0.46 -25.20
N GLU A 284 4.97 -0.70 -25.43
CA GLU A 284 3.53 -0.81 -25.68
C GLU A 284 2.68 -0.13 -24.58
N GLU A 285 2.97 -0.39 -23.30
CA GLU A 285 2.27 0.20 -22.16
C GLU A 285 2.46 1.72 -22.12
N GLY A 286 3.68 2.20 -22.39
CA GLY A 286 3.99 3.62 -22.46
C GLY A 286 3.29 4.32 -23.64
N LEU A 287 3.15 3.65 -24.80
CA LEU A 287 2.36 4.16 -25.92
C LEU A 287 0.89 4.31 -25.56
N ALA A 288 0.31 3.30 -24.91
CA ALA A 288 -1.08 3.34 -24.47
C ALA A 288 -1.31 4.50 -23.48
N TRP A 289 -0.43 4.65 -22.49
CA TRP A 289 -0.46 5.78 -21.55
C TRP A 289 -0.37 7.14 -22.26
N ARG A 290 0.59 7.30 -23.17
CA ARG A 290 0.78 8.57 -23.91
C ARG A 290 -0.43 8.91 -24.78
N HIS A 291 -1.04 7.89 -25.43
CA HIS A 291 -2.26 8.08 -26.21
C HIS A 291 -3.46 8.45 -25.34
N PHE A 292 -3.59 7.84 -24.16
CA PHE A 292 -4.67 8.15 -23.22
C PHE A 292 -4.54 9.58 -22.65
N THR A 293 -3.33 9.97 -22.25
CA THR A 293 -3.09 11.28 -21.62
C THR A 293 -2.84 12.41 -22.63
N GLN A 294 -2.57 12.10 -23.91
CA GLN A 294 -2.14 13.05 -24.94
C GLN A 294 -0.91 13.87 -24.50
N ALA A 295 -0.01 13.25 -23.74
CA ALA A 295 1.19 13.87 -23.21
C ALA A 295 2.14 14.32 -24.35
N MET A 296 2.66 15.54 -24.23
CA MET A 296 3.61 16.15 -25.16
C MET A 296 4.92 16.58 -24.47
N HIS A 297 4.97 16.54 -23.17
CA HIS A 297 6.10 16.88 -22.28
C HIS A 297 5.80 16.37 -20.86
N PRO A 298 6.75 16.38 -19.94
CA PRO A 298 6.50 16.00 -18.53
C PRO A 298 5.33 16.77 -17.92
N THR A 299 4.55 16.09 -17.09
CA THR A 299 3.26 16.59 -16.55
C THR A 299 3.41 17.88 -15.74
N PHE A 300 4.55 18.05 -15.05
CA PHE A 300 4.80 19.23 -14.21
C PHE A 300 5.46 20.39 -14.97
N TRP A 301 5.73 20.22 -16.25
CA TRP A 301 6.20 21.30 -17.12
C TRP A 301 5.04 22.09 -17.70
N LEU A 302 5.19 23.40 -17.76
CA LEU A 302 4.16 24.30 -18.28
C LEU A 302 4.81 25.13 -19.39
N LYS A 303 4.17 25.16 -20.57
CA LYS A 303 4.61 25.99 -21.69
C LYS A 303 3.71 27.20 -21.83
N GLN A 304 4.26 28.39 -21.65
CA GLN A 304 3.58 29.68 -21.84
C GLN A 304 4.26 30.47 -22.97
N GLY A 305 3.75 30.37 -24.19
CA GLY A 305 4.42 30.87 -25.38
C GLY A 305 5.76 30.12 -25.59
N ASP A 306 6.85 30.85 -25.61
CA ASP A 306 8.20 30.28 -25.73
C ASP A 306 8.89 30.03 -24.38
N VAL A 307 8.21 30.33 -23.27
CA VAL A 307 8.77 30.19 -21.92
C VAL A 307 8.30 28.90 -21.29
N TRP A 308 9.25 28.15 -20.73
CA TRP A 308 8.98 26.98 -19.92
C TRP A 308 9.00 27.31 -18.43
N LYS A 309 8.08 26.74 -17.70
CA LYS A 309 8.00 26.80 -16.23
C LYS A 309 7.89 25.40 -15.64
N LEU A 310 8.21 25.29 -14.36
CA LEU A 310 8.02 24.10 -13.57
C LEU A 310 6.93 24.34 -12.51
N ARG A 311 5.97 23.44 -12.42
CA ARG A 311 4.99 23.38 -11.33
C ARG A 311 5.62 22.70 -10.12
N LEU A 312 5.85 23.44 -9.06
CA LEU A 312 6.17 22.93 -7.71
C LEU A 312 4.86 22.62 -6.96
N MET A 313 4.94 22.16 -5.72
CA MET A 313 3.74 21.79 -4.95
C MET A 313 2.76 22.97 -4.81
N THR A 314 3.23 24.16 -4.53
CA THR A 314 2.38 25.34 -4.23
C THR A 314 2.64 26.55 -5.12
N GLU A 315 3.51 26.46 -6.10
CA GLU A 315 3.86 27.58 -6.99
C GLU A 315 4.36 27.13 -8.36
N GLU A 316 4.42 28.04 -9.30
CA GLU A 316 5.09 27.93 -10.59
C GLU A 316 6.35 28.77 -10.58
N VAL A 317 7.46 28.18 -11.02
CA VAL A 317 8.75 28.86 -11.15
C VAL A 317 9.24 28.84 -12.60
N ALA A 318 10.16 29.74 -12.95
CA ALA A 318 10.89 29.62 -14.22
C ALA A 318 11.55 28.23 -14.28
N MET A 319 11.66 27.64 -15.48
CA MET A 319 12.20 26.27 -15.60
C MET A 319 13.61 26.19 -15.03
N PRO A 320 13.79 25.42 -13.93
CA PRO A 320 15.11 25.21 -13.32
C PRO A 320 15.85 24.11 -14.09
N TRP A 321 16.55 24.49 -15.15
CA TRP A 321 17.17 23.56 -16.09
C TRP A 321 18.19 22.60 -15.48
N SER A 322 18.80 22.98 -14.36
CA SER A 322 19.77 22.16 -13.62
C SER A 322 19.16 21.20 -12.61
N TRP A 323 17.83 21.26 -12.35
CA TRP A 323 17.18 20.35 -11.42
C TRP A 323 16.86 19.03 -12.10
N PRO A 324 16.68 17.91 -11.33
CA PRO A 324 16.28 16.64 -11.91
C PRO A 324 14.91 16.76 -12.58
N VAL A 325 14.75 16.09 -13.71
CA VAL A 325 13.42 15.93 -14.31
C VAL A 325 12.57 15.00 -13.44
N GLU A 326 11.32 15.36 -13.20
CA GLU A 326 10.35 14.52 -12.51
C GLU A 326 9.34 13.98 -13.54
N VAL A 327 9.35 12.67 -13.74
CA VAL A 327 8.63 11.94 -14.78
C VAL A 327 8.13 10.59 -14.25
N ASN A 328 7.21 9.97 -14.96
CA ASN A 328 6.84 8.59 -14.67
C ASN A 328 7.83 7.58 -15.31
N TYR A 329 7.65 6.30 -15.02
CA TYR A 329 8.53 5.25 -15.55
C TYR A 329 8.57 5.21 -17.08
N HIS A 330 7.42 5.36 -17.75
CA HIS A 330 7.34 5.27 -19.21
C HIS A 330 8.11 6.38 -19.91
N GLU A 331 8.08 7.60 -19.37
CA GLU A 331 8.81 8.75 -19.85
C GLU A 331 10.33 8.55 -19.68
N ALA A 332 10.75 8.05 -18.50
CA ALA A 332 12.14 7.73 -18.22
C ALA A 332 12.66 6.63 -19.16
N LYS A 333 11.86 5.59 -19.41
CA LYS A 333 12.19 4.49 -20.32
C LYS A 333 12.32 4.98 -21.77
N ALA A 334 11.37 5.80 -22.23
CA ALA A 334 11.42 6.38 -23.58
C ALA A 334 12.66 7.26 -23.80
N PHE A 335 13.04 8.05 -22.79
CA PHE A 335 14.31 8.80 -22.83
C PHE A 335 15.52 7.87 -22.97
N CYS A 336 15.58 6.79 -22.18
CA CYS A 336 16.68 5.82 -22.26
C CYS A 336 16.77 5.17 -23.64
N ASN A 337 15.64 4.79 -24.23
CA ASN A 337 15.59 4.23 -25.58
C ASN A 337 16.06 5.22 -26.64
N TRP A 338 15.60 6.48 -26.58
CA TRP A 338 16.08 7.56 -27.44
C TRP A 338 17.59 7.79 -27.29
N HIS A 339 18.08 7.81 -26.04
CA HIS A 339 19.50 8.02 -25.75
C HIS A 339 20.37 6.86 -26.25
N SER A 340 19.86 5.61 -26.16
CA SER A 340 20.51 4.43 -26.75
C SER A 340 20.72 4.58 -28.27
N ILE A 341 19.65 4.98 -28.98
CA ILE A 341 19.69 5.17 -30.44
C ILE A 341 20.70 6.25 -30.82
N ASN A 342 20.69 7.40 -30.12
CA ASN A 342 21.56 8.51 -30.44
C ASN A 342 23.02 8.26 -30.13
N THR A 343 23.33 7.46 -29.11
CA THR A 343 24.72 7.19 -28.70
C THR A 343 25.27 5.88 -29.23
N GLY A 344 24.42 4.99 -29.74
CA GLY A 344 24.80 3.63 -30.15
C GLY A 344 25.21 2.73 -29.00
N LYS A 345 24.88 3.11 -27.74
CA LYS A 345 25.18 2.36 -26.53
C LYS A 345 23.89 1.78 -25.96
N GLN A 346 23.99 0.70 -25.19
CA GLN A 346 22.84 0.17 -24.44
C GLN A 346 22.63 1.02 -23.18
N VAL A 347 21.60 1.87 -23.19
CA VAL A 347 21.23 2.80 -22.10
C VAL A 347 19.90 2.36 -21.51
N ARG A 348 19.82 2.25 -20.18
CA ARG A 348 18.60 1.96 -19.43
C ARG A 348 18.68 2.53 -18.02
N MET A 349 17.58 2.49 -17.28
CA MET A 349 17.61 2.73 -15.83
C MET A 349 18.32 1.56 -15.12
N PRO A 350 18.89 1.78 -13.92
CA PRO A 350 19.44 0.69 -13.13
C PRO A 350 18.31 -0.26 -12.65
N SER A 351 18.64 -1.54 -12.48
CA SER A 351 17.83 -2.45 -11.68
C SER A 351 17.98 -2.13 -10.18
N GLU A 352 17.16 -2.75 -9.32
CA GLU A 352 17.25 -2.58 -7.86
C GLU A 352 18.65 -2.94 -7.35
N HIS A 353 19.21 -4.08 -7.74
CA HIS A 353 20.54 -4.50 -7.28
C HIS A 353 21.67 -3.62 -7.84
N GLU A 354 21.54 -3.06 -9.04
CA GLU A 354 22.48 -2.08 -9.59
C GLU A 354 22.43 -0.76 -8.82
N TRP A 355 21.23 -0.32 -8.36
CA TRP A 355 21.12 0.83 -7.48
C TRP A 355 21.85 0.60 -6.14
N TYR A 356 21.76 -0.61 -5.54
CA TYR A 356 22.56 -0.94 -4.35
C TYR A 356 24.07 -0.89 -4.62
N SER A 357 24.48 -1.26 -5.84
CA SER A 357 25.87 -1.10 -6.27
C SER A 357 26.29 0.36 -6.32
N LEU A 358 25.44 1.26 -6.83
CA LEU A 358 25.65 2.72 -6.81
C LEU A 358 25.74 3.26 -5.38
N TYR A 359 24.82 2.85 -4.50
CA TYR A 359 24.80 3.24 -3.09
C TYR A 359 26.11 2.86 -2.38
N ALA A 360 26.59 1.65 -2.59
CA ALA A 360 27.84 1.17 -2.02
C ALA A 360 29.06 1.87 -2.63
N HIS A 361 29.06 2.14 -3.96
CA HIS A 361 30.12 2.90 -4.64
C HIS A 361 30.23 4.33 -4.09
N ALA A 362 29.10 4.98 -3.82
CA ALA A 362 29.02 6.30 -3.19
C ALA A 362 29.50 6.31 -1.72
N GLY A 363 29.87 5.17 -1.14
CA GLY A 363 30.34 5.04 0.23
C GLY A 363 29.28 5.37 1.28
N LEU A 364 28.02 5.20 0.95
CA LEU A 364 26.86 5.46 1.83
C LEU A 364 26.61 4.28 2.77
N SER A 365 25.97 4.60 3.90
CA SER A 365 25.36 3.66 4.86
C SER A 365 24.16 4.34 5.48
N ASP A 366 23.22 3.58 6.04
CA ASP A 366 22.02 4.15 6.69
C ASP A 366 22.42 5.09 7.85
N GLU A 367 23.46 4.77 8.61
CA GLU A 367 24.00 5.63 9.66
C GLU A 367 24.48 6.98 9.09
N LYS A 368 25.23 6.96 7.98
CA LYS A 368 25.70 8.18 7.32
C LYS A 368 24.52 8.99 6.75
N VAL A 369 23.58 8.36 6.07
CA VAL A 369 22.41 9.04 5.52
C VAL A 369 21.58 9.65 6.64
N ARG A 370 21.33 8.89 7.72
CA ARG A 370 20.56 9.32 8.89
C ARG A 370 21.24 10.49 9.63
N GLY A 371 22.56 10.46 9.76
CA GLY A 371 23.36 11.50 10.45
C GLY A 371 23.85 12.63 9.55
N SER A 372 23.68 12.51 8.23
CA SER A 372 24.25 13.45 7.26
C SER A 372 23.22 14.47 6.79
N MET A 373 23.63 15.74 6.75
CA MET A 373 22.92 16.80 6.05
C MET A 373 23.34 16.90 4.57
N ASN A 374 24.02 15.88 4.02
CA ASN A 374 24.55 15.89 2.67
C ASN A 374 23.62 15.20 1.67
N ALA A 375 22.30 15.36 1.84
CA ALA A 375 21.29 14.91 0.89
C ALA A 375 20.05 15.80 1.03
N ASN A 376 19.38 16.11 -0.07
CA ASN A 376 18.06 16.76 -0.03
C ASN A 376 17.00 15.71 0.29
N LEU A 377 16.82 15.45 1.58
CA LEU A 377 16.02 14.37 2.16
C LEU A 377 15.46 14.82 3.51
N PHE A 378 14.42 14.19 4.03
CA PHE A 378 13.81 14.45 5.33
C PHE A 378 13.20 15.86 5.52
N LEU A 379 12.97 16.64 4.46
CA LEU A 379 12.64 18.07 4.55
C LEU A 379 13.71 18.90 5.30
N ASP A 380 14.95 18.42 5.34
CA ASP A 380 16.03 19.09 6.05
C ASP A 380 16.54 20.33 5.30
N HIS A 381 16.43 20.36 3.98
CA HIS A 381 16.95 21.46 3.15
C HIS A 381 15.85 22.24 2.46
N TYR A 382 15.14 21.62 1.52
CA TYR A 382 14.17 22.29 0.66
C TYR A 382 12.85 21.52 0.61
N ALA A 383 11.76 22.22 0.36
CA ALA A 383 10.45 21.65 0.04
C ALA A 383 10.26 21.54 -1.49
N SER A 384 11.30 21.17 -2.19
CA SER A 384 11.38 20.91 -3.63
C SER A 384 12.65 20.16 -3.97
N SER A 385 12.75 19.66 -5.19
CA SER A 385 14.06 19.28 -5.76
C SER A 385 15.00 20.49 -5.86
N CYS A 386 16.27 20.24 -6.14
CA CYS A 386 17.34 21.25 -6.25
C CYS A 386 18.34 20.83 -7.36
N PRO A 387 19.33 21.68 -7.73
CA PRO A 387 20.27 21.37 -8.80
C PRO A 387 20.97 20.00 -8.59
N VAL A 388 21.04 19.19 -9.64
CA VAL A 388 21.60 17.80 -9.64
C VAL A 388 23.06 17.71 -9.22
N ASN A 389 23.77 18.83 -9.12
CA ASN A 389 25.16 18.91 -8.71
C ASN A 389 25.35 19.50 -7.29
N THR A 390 24.31 19.50 -6.47
CA THR A 390 24.35 20.10 -5.12
C THR A 390 24.96 19.13 -4.10
N PHE A 391 24.49 17.87 -4.06
CA PHE A 391 24.84 16.92 -3.01
C PHE A 391 25.73 15.79 -3.56
N ALA A 392 27.04 15.92 -3.34
CA ALA A 392 28.04 14.94 -3.78
C ALA A 392 28.16 13.75 -2.83
N HIS A 393 28.19 12.54 -3.40
CA HIS A 393 28.45 11.28 -2.72
C HIS A 393 29.62 10.56 -3.41
N GLY A 394 30.84 10.92 -3.04
CA GLY A 394 32.04 10.51 -3.79
C GLY A 394 32.12 11.23 -5.15
N ASP A 395 32.19 10.46 -6.21
CA ASP A 395 32.18 10.95 -7.61
C ASP A 395 30.78 10.94 -8.24
N LEU A 396 29.76 10.41 -7.53
CA LEU A 396 28.33 10.50 -7.86
C LEU A 396 27.68 11.68 -7.13
N TYR A 397 26.55 12.14 -7.63
CA TYR A 397 25.67 13.12 -6.96
C TYR A 397 24.27 12.52 -6.80
N ASP A 398 23.57 12.94 -5.74
CA ASP A 398 22.20 12.50 -5.46
C ASP A 398 22.02 10.97 -5.60
N ALA A 399 22.96 10.18 -5.06
CA ALA A 399 22.79 8.73 -4.98
C ALA A 399 21.60 8.38 -4.06
N VAL A 400 21.27 9.28 -3.11
CA VAL A 400 20.05 9.33 -2.30
C VAL A 400 19.56 10.76 -2.20
N GLY A 401 18.25 10.93 -2.02
CA GLY A 401 17.60 12.22 -1.87
C GLY A 401 17.38 12.95 -3.20
N ASN A 402 16.88 14.16 -3.10
CA ASN A 402 16.46 15.05 -4.18
C ASN A 402 15.15 14.57 -4.83
N VAL A 403 15.18 13.52 -5.63
CA VAL A 403 14.01 12.80 -6.15
C VAL A 403 14.23 11.30 -6.06
N TRP A 404 13.14 10.53 -5.91
CA TRP A 404 13.18 9.08 -6.10
C TRP A 404 13.73 8.74 -7.49
N GLN A 405 14.39 7.59 -7.61
CA GLN A 405 14.93 7.09 -8.85
C GLN A 405 14.17 5.85 -9.29
N TRP A 406 13.50 5.92 -10.45
CA TRP A 406 12.88 4.76 -11.08
C TRP A 406 13.94 3.69 -11.40
N THR A 407 13.56 2.43 -11.19
CA THR A 407 14.37 1.28 -11.56
C THR A 407 13.66 0.42 -12.60
N GLU A 408 14.44 -0.39 -13.35
CA GLU A 408 13.90 -1.38 -14.28
C GLU A 408 13.23 -2.58 -13.59
N THR A 409 13.37 -2.71 -12.27
CA THR A 409 12.90 -3.87 -11.51
C THR A 409 11.42 -3.74 -11.14
N PRO A 410 10.52 -4.57 -11.70
CA PRO A 410 9.22 -4.78 -11.10
C PRO A 410 9.41 -5.39 -9.71
N ILE A 411 8.61 -4.96 -8.74
CA ILE A 411 8.72 -5.53 -7.40
C ILE A 411 8.37 -7.02 -7.39
N PHE A 412 9.14 -7.80 -6.64
CA PHE A 412 8.97 -9.23 -6.48
C PHE A 412 9.33 -9.65 -5.04
N PRO A 413 8.80 -10.77 -4.53
CA PRO A 413 9.14 -11.27 -3.20
C PRO A 413 10.57 -11.82 -3.18
N PHE A 414 11.30 -11.57 -2.08
CA PHE A 414 12.59 -12.23 -1.83
C PHE A 414 12.39 -13.68 -1.34
N ASP A 415 13.41 -14.50 -1.44
CA ASP A 415 13.39 -15.86 -0.89
C ASP A 415 13.15 -15.82 0.62
N GLY A 416 12.13 -16.53 1.09
CA GLY A 416 11.69 -16.52 2.48
C GLY A 416 10.73 -15.37 2.83
N PHE A 417 10.24 -14.63 1.83
CA PHE A 417 9.18 -13.65 2.02
C PHE A 417 7.96 -14.24 2.74
N LYS A 418 7.41 -13.47 3.67
CA LYS A 418 6.16 -13.79 4.37
C LYS A 418 5.31 -12.53 4.43
N VAL A 419 4.03 -12.69 4.20
CA VAL A 419 3.06 -11.61 4.36
C VAL A 419 2.87 -11.28 5.84
N HIS A 420 2.81 -9.99 6.17
CA HIS A 420 2.47 -9.60 7.53
C HIS A 420 0.95 -9.75 7.77
N PRO A 421 0.51 -10.52 8.81
CA PRO A 421 -0.91 -10.88 8.98
C PRO A 421 -1.83 -9.67 9.22
N LEU A 422 -1.30 -8.54 9.71
CA LEU A 422 -2.10 -7.33 9.93
C LEU A 422 -2.23 -6.44 8.68
N TYR A 423 -1.44 -6.69 7.62
CA TYR A 423 -1.50 -5.87 6.40
C TYR A 423 -1.10 -6.70 5.17
N ASP A 424 -1.97 -7.63 4.80
CA ASP A 424 -1.72 -8.59 3.73
C ASP A 424 -1.85 -8.01 2.31
N ASP A 425 -2.41 -6.81 2.19
CA ASP A 425 -2.61 -6.06 0.95
C ASP A 425 -1.54 -5.00 0.66
N PHE A 426 -0.49 -4.90 1.46
CA PHE A 426 0.59 -3.93 1.19
C PHE A 426 1.44 -4.31 -0.03
N SER A 427 1.97 -5.53 -0.06
CA SER A 427 2.96 -5.92 -1.08
C SER A 427 2.43 -6.86 -2.14
N THR A 428 1.67 -7.88 -1.75
CA THR A 428 1.28 -8.97 -2.66
C THR A 428 0.47 -8.53 -3.88
N PRO A 429 -0.44 -7.53 -3.80
CA PRO A 429 -1.13 -7.02 -4.98
C PRO A 429 -0.21 -6.33 -6.00
N THR A 430 0.94 -5.85 -5.55
CA THR A 430 1.92 -5.16 -6.41
C THR A 430 2.89 -6.12 -7.11
N PHE A 431 2.90 -7.42 -6.73
CA PHE A 431 3.69 -8.47 -7.40
C PHE A 431 3.05 -8.91 -8.73
N ASP A 432 2.65 -7.96 -9.54
CA ASP A 432 1.93 -8.16 -10.81
C ASP A 432 2.79 -7.92 -12.05
N GLY A 433 4.08 -7.59 -11.86
CA GLY A 433 5.00 -7.23 -12.93
C GLY A 433 4.77 -5.84 -13.55
N ARG A 434 3.86 -5.04 -12.98
CA ARG A 434 3.47 -3.70 -13.46
C ARG A 434 3.79 -2.56 -12.49
N HIS A 435 4.24 -2.90 -11.29
CA HIS A 435 4.71 -1.94 -10.29
C HIS A 435 6.23 -1.96 -10.26
N ASN A 436 6.86 -0.86 -10.64
CA ASN A 436 8.32 -0.75 -10.60
C ASN A 436 8.81 -0.09 -9.32
N ILE A 437 9.93 -0.62 -8.81
CA ILE A 437 10.58 -0.11 -7.60
C ILE A 437 11.19 1.25 -7.86
N ILE A 438 11.02 2.16 -6.91
CA ILE A 438 11.73 3.43 -6.81
C ILE A 438 12.71 3.38 -5.62
N LYS A 439 13.85 4.03 -5.72
CA LYS A 439 14.93 3.99 -4.71
C LYS A 439 15.49 5.37 -4.41
N GLY A 440 16.04 5.53 -3.23
CA GLY A 440 16.85 6.68 -2.83
C GLY A 440 16.13 7.78 -2.04
N GLY A 441 14.80 7.82 -2.08
CA GLY A 441 14.01 8.87 -1.42
C GLY A 441 13.97 10.19 -2.16
N SER A 442 12.89 10.96 -1.96
CA SER A 442 12.75 12.32 -2.46
C SER A 442 13.04 13.35 -1.34
N TRP A 443 12.99 14.63 -1.67
CA TRP A 443 13.16 15.72 -0.72
C TRP A 443 12.19 15.67 0.48
N ILE A 444 10.99 15.07 0.32
CA ILE A 444 9.97 14.90 1.36
C ILE A 444 9.96 13.50 2.00
N ALA A 445 10.67 12.55 1.42
CA ALA A 445 10.75 11.20 1.97
C ALA A 445 11.30 11.20 3.40
N THR A 446 10.62 10.51 4.30
CA THR A 446 10.87 10.51 5.74
C THR A 446 10.71 9.10 6.32
N GLY A 447 11.18 8.89 7.56
CA GLY A 447 11.01 7.61 8.23
C GLY A 447 11.65 6.44 7.48
N ASN A 448 10.89 5.35 7.30
CA ASN A 448 11.34 4.15 6.61
C ASN A 448 11.61 4.39 5.12
N GLU A 449 10.93 5.34 4.49
CA GLU A 449 11.15 5.68 3.07
C GLU A 449 12.60 6.07 2.76
N ALA A 450 13.30 6.63 3.74
CA ALA A 450 14.66 7.13 3.59
C ALA A 450 15.76 6.11 3.97
N VAL A 451 15.43 4.87 4.30
CA VAL A 451 16.42 3.81 4.52
C VAL A 451 16.71 3.06 3.22
N LYS A 452 17.93 2.53 3.09
CA LYS A 452 18.33 1.84 1.84
C LYS A 452 17.49 0.59 1.54
N ASP A 453 17.00 -0.09 2.60
CA ASP A 453 16.23 -1.34 2.47
C ASP A 453 14.78 -1.10 2.04
N ALA A 454 14.31 0.17 2.04
CA ALA A 454 12.97 0.54 1.61
C ALA A 454 12.68 0.08 0.17
N ARG A 455 11.53 -0.56 -0.04
CA ARG A 455 11.11 -1.09 -1.33
C ARG A 455 9.70 -0.62 -1.65
N TYR A 456 9.60 0.60 -2.14
CA TYR A 456 8.36 1.17 -2.63
C TYR A 456 8.25 0.96 -4.13
N ALA A 457 7.09 0.52 -4.58
CA ALA A 457 6.82 0.28 -5.99
C ALA A 457 5.48 0.89 -6.39
N PHE A 458 5.44 1.51 -7.55
CA PHE A 458 4.26 2.18 -8.07
C PHE A 458 3.96 1.71 -9.49
N ARG A 459 2.70 1.83 -9.90
CA ARG A 459 2.31 1.67 -11.30
C ARG A 459 3.12 2.60 -12.18
N ARG A 460 3.57 2.12 -13.32
CA ARG A 460 4.51 2.81 -14.22
C ARG A 460 4.02 4.17 -14.71
N HIS A 461 2.73 4.39 -14.75
CA HIS A 461 2.13 5.65 -15.18
C HIS A 461 1.88 6.66 -14.04
N PHE A 462 2.07 6.27 -12.79
CA PHE A 462 1.88 7.16 -11.65
C PHE A 462 3.02 8.17 -11.54
N PHE A 463 2.66 9.38 -11.09
CA PHE A 463 3.62 10.41 -10.74
C PHE A 463 3.91 10.35 -9.24
N GLN A 464 5.20 10.42 -8.92
CA GLN A 464 5.74 10.62 -7.59
C GLN A 464 6.73 11.79 -7.68
N HIS A 465 7.36 12.19 -6.58
CA HIS A 465 8.55 13.06 -6.66
C HIS A 465 9.72 12.21 -7.16
N ALA A 466 9.62 11.72 -8.38
CA ALA A 466 10.50 10.73 -8.97
C ALA A 466 11.04 11.17 -10.33
N GLY A 467 12.33 11.02 -10.48
CA GLY A 467 13.07 11.11 -11.72
C GLY A 467 13.84 9.82 -11.95
N PHE A 468 15.00 9.93 -12.58
CA PHE A 468 15.83 8.74 -12.85
C PHE A 468 17.30 9.08 -13.06
N ARG A 469 18.09 8.05 -12.90
CA ARG A 469 19.49 7.98 -13.35
C ARG A 469 19.57 6.92 -14.44
N TYR A 470 20.34 7.14 -15.48
CA TYR A 470 20.60 6.09 -16.47
C TYR A 470 21.95 5.44 -16.26
N ILE A 471 22.08 4.22 -16.75
CA ILE A 471 23.32 3.46 -16.81
C ILE A 471 23.60 3.01 -18.25
N VAL A 472 24.84 2.69 -18.51
CA VAL A 472 25.30 2.09 -19.76
C VAL A 472 25.89 0.71 -19.45
N THR A 473 25.29 -0.33 -20.04
CA THR A 473 25.72 -1.72 -19.80
C THR A 473 25.20 -2.64 -20.91
N ASP A 474 26.03 -3.59 -21.31
CA ASP A 474 25.63 -4.65 -22.24
C ASP A 474 25.00 -5.87 -21.52
N THR A 475 24.95 -5.85 -20.19
CA THR A 475 24.33 -6.90 -19.40
C THR A 475 22.81 -6.87 -19.58
N PRO A 476 22.19 -7.97 -20.05
CA PRO A 476 20.74 -8.05 -20.17
C PRO A 476 20.03 -7.88 -18.81
N LEU A 477 18.90 -7.21 -18.83
CA LEU A 477 18.05 -7.07 -17.66
C LEU A 477 17.45 -8.44 -17.28
N GLN A 478 17.67 -8.87 -16.05
CA GLN A 478 17.02 -10.05 -15.50
C GLN A 478 15.73 -9.62 -14.81
N ILE A 479 14.59 -10.06 -15.32
CA ILE A 479 13.28 -9.79 -14.73
C ILE A 479 12.81 -11.09 -14.05
N ASN A 480 12.62 -11.05 -12.74
CA ASN A 480 12.00 -12.13 -11.98
C ASN A 480 10.48 -11.98 -12.10
N ALA A 481 9.87 -12.67 -13.06
CA ALA A 481 8.42 -12.73 -13.20
C ALA A 481 7.96 -14.18 -13.09
N SER A 482 7.17 -14.49 -12.06
CA SER A 482 6.44 -15.75 -11.99
C SER A 482 5.03 -15.55 -12.56
N HIS A 483 4.64 -16.38 -13.54
CA HIS A 483 3.27 -16.43 -14.06
C HIS A 483 2.33 -17.26 -13.17
N TYR A 484 2.86 -17.93 -12.16
CA TYR A 484 2.13 -18.80 -11.25
C TYR A 484 2.06 -18.18 -9.85
N GLU A 485 0.90 -18.32 -9.22
CA GLU A 485 0.78 -18.08 -7.79
C GLU A 485 1.54 -19.17 -7.04
N THR A 486 2.45 -18.78 -6.18
CA THR A 486 3.32 -19.71 -5.43
C THR A 486 3.09 -19.66 -3.92
N ASP A 487 2.32 -18.69 -3.43
CA ASP A 487 1.93 -18.67 -2.02
C ASP A 487 1.07 -19.89 -1.68
N LYS A 488 1.44 -20.61 -0.62
CA LYS A 488 0.82 -21.85 -0.24
C LYS A 488 -0.67 -21.68 0.06
N GLN A 489 -1.04 -20.68 0.85
CA GLN A 489 -2.43 -20.45 1.24
C GLN A 489 -3.30 -20.08 0.05
N LEU A 490 -2.82 -19.17 -0.80
CA LEU A 490 -3.54 -18.77 -2.02
C LEU A 490 -3.73 -19.95 -2.97
N SER A 491 -2.69 -20.77 -3.12
CA SER A 491 -2.72 -21.96 -3.97
C SER A 491 -3.69 -23.04 -3.44
N GLU A 492 -3.71 -23.27 -2.12
CA GLU A 492 -4.66 -24.20 -1.48
C GLU A 492 -6.11 -23.73 -1.67
N TYR A 493 -6.39 -22.42 -1.53
CA TYR A 493 -7.72 -21.85 -1.79
C TYR A 493 -8.08 -21.82 -3.30
N ALA A 494 -7.11 -21.60 -4.17
CA ALA A 494 -7.32 -21.71 -5.62
C ALA A 494 -7.72 -23.15 -6.00
N GLU A 495 -7.05 -24.16 -5.47
CA GLU A 495 -7.39 -25.56 -5.67
C GLU A 495 -8.74 -25.92 -5.03
N PHE A 496 -9.03 -25.46 -3.81
CA PHE A 496 -10.30 -25.67 -3.13
C PHE A 496 -11.49 -25.11 -3.90
N HIS A 497 -11.33 -23.95 -4.50
CA HIS A 497 -12.38 -23.28 -5.26
C HIS A 497 -12.50 -23.78 -6.70
N TYR A 498 -11.40 -24.01 -7.40
CA TYR A 498 -11.39 -24.23 -8.85
C TYR A 498 -10.78 -25.57 -9.28
N GLY A 499 -10.12 -26.26 -8.36
CA GLY A 499 -9.42 -27.51 -8.64
C GLY A 499 -10.31 -28.75 -8.70
N ASP A 500 -9.67 -29.89 -8.55
CA ASP A 500 -10.28 -31.20 -8.64
C ASP A 500 -11.18 -31.50 -7.41
N THR A 501 -12.08 -32.45 -7.57
CA THR A 501 -12.85 -33.00 -6.45
C THR A 501 -12.16 -34.24 -5.90
N TYR A 502 -12.19 -34.39 -4.58
CA TYR A 502 -11.49 -35.45 -3.88
C TYR A 502 -12.46 -36.33 -3.10
N TYR A 503 -12.21 -37.63 -3.07
CA TYR A 503 -12.98 -38.61 -2.28
C TYR A 503 -14.50 -38.64 -2.59
N GLY A 504 -14.90 -38.21 -3.78
CA GLY A 504 -16.32 -38.13 -4.16
C GLY A 504 -17.07 -36.97 -3.51
N VAL A 505 -16.39 -36.06 -2.78
CA VAL A 505 -16.99 -34.87 -2.20
C VAL A 505 -17.12 -33.77 -3.25
N PRO A 506 -18.32 -33.20 -3.49
CA PRO A 506 -18.51 -32.13 -4.45
C PRO A 506 -17.70 -30.88 -4.11
N ASN A 507 -17.39 -30.07 -5.13
CA ASN A 507 -16.81 -28.75 -4.91
C ASN A 507 -17.69 -27.92 -3.99
N PHE A 508 -17.18 -27.50 -2.84
CA PHE A 508 -17.96 -26.90 -1.76
C PHE A 508 -18.63 -25.57 -2.16
N PRO A 509 -17.92 -24.56 -2.69
CA PRO A 509 -18.55 -23.32 -3.15
C PRO A 509 -19.71 -23.53 -4.14
N LYS A 510 -19.53 -24.49 -5.08
CA LYS A 510 -20.60 -24.87 -6.01
C LYS A 510 -21.76 -25.55 -5.30
N ALA A 511 -21.50 -26.49 -4.38
CA ALA A 511 -22.56 -27.18 -3.63
C ALA A 511 -23.39 -26.22 -2.78
N LEU A 512 -22.76 -25.20 -2.18
CA LEU A 512 -23.47 -24.14 -1.46
C LEU A 512 -24.40 -23.33 -2.36
N SER A 513 -23.90 -22.94 -3.55
CA SER A 513 -24.67 -22.19 -4.52
C SER A 513 -25.87 -23.02 -5.06
N ASP A 514 -25.63 -24.28 -5.41
CA ASP A 514 -26.69 -25.21 -5.86
C ASP A 514 -27.77 -25.39 -4.77
N PHE A 515 -27.35 -25.53 -3.50
CA PHE A 515 -28.28 -25.66 -2.37
C PHE A 515 -29.08 -24.36 -2.16
N ALA A 516 -28.45 -23.19 -2.21
CA ALA A 516 -29.13 -21.91 -2.11
C ALA A 516 -30.21 -21.76 -3.18
N VAL A 517 -29.86 -22.02 -4.43
CA VAL A 517 -30.77 -21.88 -5.57
C VAL A 517 -32.02 -22.78 -5.44
N GLN A 518 -31.87 -24.01 -4.95
CA GLN A 518 -33.03 -24.92 -4.69
C GLN A 518 -34.05 -24.31 -3.73
N HIS A 519 -33.61 -23.46 -2.78
CA HIS A 519 -34.48 -22.84 -1.77
C HIS A 519 -34.96 -21.44 -2.16
N LEU A 520 -34.39 -20.86 -3.25
CA LEU A 520 -34.69 -19.51 -3.71
C LEU A 520 -35.52 -19.45 -4.99
N HIS A 521 -35.80 -20.57 -5.64
CA HIS A 521 -36.43 -20.64 -6.97
C HIS A 521 -37.78 -19.92 -7.14
N THR A 522 -38.45 -19.59 -6.03
CA THR A 522 -39.72 -18.83 -6.03
C THR A 522 -39.56 -17.38 -5.55
N ARG A 523 -38.31 -16.93 -5.30
CA ARG A 523 -38.00 -15.63 -4.70
C ARG A 523 -37.33 -14.69 -5.73
N PRO A 524 -37.33 -13.37 -5.48
CA PRO A 524 -36.51 -12.46 -6.27
C PRO A 524 -35.02 -12.86 -6.25
N ALA A 525 -34.38 -12.80 -7.41
CA ALA A 525 -32.99 -13.19 -7.61
C ALA A 525 -32.20 -12.10 -8.34
N LYS A 526 -32.34 -10.84 -7.90
CA LYS A 526 -31.67 -9.69 -8.53
C LYS A 526 -30.26 -9.52 -8.02
N LYS A 527 -30.09 -9.40 -6.71
CA LYS A 527 -28.77 -9.12 -6.11
C LYS A 527 -28.39 -10.14 -5.05
N ALA A 528 -27.21 -10.69 -5.16
CA ALA A 528 -26.60 -11.53 -4.12
C ALA A 528 -25.31 -10.92 -3.58
N LEU A 529 -25.04 -11.17 -2.30
CA LEU A 529 -23.82 -10.80 -1.62
C LEU A 529 -23.12 -12.06 -1.09
N ASP A 530 -21.86 -12.25 -1.42
CA ASP A 530 -21.01 -13.35 -0.96
C ASP A 530 -19.95 -12.77 -0.01
N LEU A 531 -20.12 -12.96 1.30
CA LEU A 531 -19.25 -12.44 2.35
C LEU A 531 -18.23 -13.51 2.79
N GLY A 532 -16.96 -13.15 2.77
CA GLY A 532 -15.85 -14.10 2.89
C GLY A 532 -15.75 -14.94 1.62
N CYS A 533 -15.84 -14.29 0.46
CA CYS A 533 -15.91 -14.96 -0.84
C CYS A 533 -14.59 -15.63 -1.26
N ALA A 534 -13.50 -15.41 -0.54
CA ALA A 534 -12.15 -15.86 -0.85
C ALA A 534 -11.80 -15.61 -2.33
N THR A 535 -11.49 -16.65 -3.11
CA THR A 535 -11.17 -16.53 -4.54
C THR A 535 -12.40 -16.49 -5.47
N GLY A 536 -13.62 -16.36 -4.92
CA GLY A 536 -14.83 -15.96 -5.64
C GLY A 536 -15.61 -17.07 -6.36
N ARG A 537 -15.33 -18.37 -6.17
CA ARG A 537 -16.05 -19.43 -6.88
C ARG A 537 -17.56 -19.43 -6.62
N ALA A 538 -18.01 -19.26 -5.36
CA ALA A 538 -19.42 -19.21 -5.05
C ALA A 538 -20.12 -18.02 -5.71
N SER A 539 -19.46 -16.86 -5.75
CA SER A 539 -19.95 -15.67 -6.44
C SER A 539 -20.22 -15.92 -7.92
N PHE A 540 -19.30 -16.59 -8.65
CA PHE A 540 -19.51 -16.96 -10.05
C PHE A 540 -20.65 -17.97 -10.23
N GLU A 541 -20.80 -18.95 -9.35
CA GLU A 541 -21.90 -19.93 -9.41
C GLU A 541 -23.26 -19.27 -9.14
N LEU A 542 -23.34 -18.36 -8.18
CA LEU A 542 -24.54 -17.58 -7.89
C LEU A 542 -24.93 -16.68 -9.07
N ALA A 543 -23.96 -16.14 -9.81
CA ALA A 543 -24.20 -15.28 -10.97
C ALA A 543 -24.90 -16.00 -12.15
N LYS A 544 -25.03 -17.34 -12.13
CA LYS A 544 -25.89 -18.09 -13.05
C LYS A 544 -27.37 -17.81 -12.81
N HIS A 545 -27.72 -17.39 -11.58
CA HIS A 545 -29.10 -17.28 -11.11
C HIS A 545 -29.48 -15.85 -10.71
N PHE A 546 -28.49 -15.01 -10.36
CA PHE A 546 -28.69 -13.62 -9.99
C PHE A 546 -28.28 -12.69 -11.14
N ASP A 547 -28.91 -11.51 -11.19
CA ASP A 547 -28.56 -10.48 -12.17
C ASP A 547 -27.23 -9.81 -11.84
N HIS A 548 -26.90 -9.71 -10.54
CA HIS A 548 -25.68 -9.10 -10.04
C HIS A 548 -25.24 -9.79 -8.73
N VAL A 549 -23.95 -10.05 -8.61
CA VAL A 549 -23.34 -10.67 -7.44
C VAL A 549 -22.14 -9.83 -6.98
N THR A 550 -22.14 -9.45 -5.72
CA THR A 550 -21.02 -8.78 -5.07
C THR A 550 -20.28 -9.78 -4.18
N GLY A 551 -19.01 -10.04 -4.46
CA GLY A 551 -18.11 -10.82 -3.60
C GLY A 551 -17.27 -9.88 -2.75
N ILE A 552 -17.25 -10.09 -1.43
CA ILE A 552 -16.43 -9.30 -0.50
C ILE A 552 -15.57 -10.25 0.33
N ASP A 553 -14.28 -9.95 0.41
CA ASP A 553 -13.35 -10.63 1.30
C ASP A 553 -12.44 -9.62 2.00
N PHE A 554 -11.99 -9.94 3.20
CA PHE A 554 -11.06 -9.11 3.93
C PHE A 554 -9.67 -9.10 3.27
N SER A 555 -9.28 -10.26 2.70
CA SER A 555 -7.98 -10.43 2.06
C SER A 555 -7.96 -9.91 0.62
N ALA A 556 -7.23 -8.83 0.38
CA ALA A 556 -6.95 -8.34 -0.97
C ALA A 556 -6.23 -9.37 -1.84
N ARG A 557 -5.50 -10.31 -1.23
CA ARG A 557 -4.80 -11.39 -1.94
C ARG A 557 -5.79 -12.35 -2.60
N PHE A 558 -6.84 -12.76 -1.90
CA PHE A 558 -7.91 -13.59 -2.46
C PHE A 558 -8.69 -12.84 -3.52
N ILE A 559 -9.05 -11.58 -3.25
CA ILE A 559 -9.73 -10.71 -4.22
C ILE A 559 -8.89 -10.53 -5.48
N GLY A 560 -7.57 -10.36 -5.34
CA GLY A 560 -6.64 -10.30 -6.47
C GLY A 560 -6.71 -11.53 -7.39
N LEU A 561 -6.85 -12.75 -6.84
CA LEU A 561 -7.04 -13.97 -7.64
C LEU A 561 -8.42 -14.01 -8.33
N ALA A 562 -9.48 -13.61 -7.62
CA ALA A 562 -10.82 -13.52 -8.20
C ALA A 562 -10.87 -12.54 -9.38
N LEU A 563 -10.21 -11.39 -9.25
CA LEU A 563 -10.11 -10.39 -10.32
C LEU A 563 -9.25 -10.84 -11.49
N LYS A 564 -8.14 -11.58 -11.25
CA LYS A 564 -7.38 -12.22 -12.35
C LYS A 564 -8.27 -13.11 -13.18
N LEU A 565 -9.14 -13.90 -12.54
CA LEU A 565 -10.11 -14.73 -13.25
C LEU A 565 -11.13 -13.92 -14.06
N VAL A 566 -11.67 -12.82 -13.51
CA VAL A 566 -12.58 -11.94 -14.27
C VAL A 566 -11.88 -11.34 -15.50
N GLN A 567 -10.64 -10.89 -15.34
CA GLN A 567 -9.90 -10.16 -16.38
C GLN A 567 -9.28 -11.07 -17.45
N GLN A 568 -8.73 -12.21 -17.02
CA GLN A 568 -7.93 -13.09 -17.86
C GLN A 568 -8.66 -14.39 -18.24
N GLY A 569 -9.69 -14.76 -17.48
CA GLY A 569 -10.41 -16.01 -17.63
C GLY A 569 -9.63 -17.25 -17.19
N ILE A 570 -8.39 -17.09 -16.72
CA ILE A 570 -7.45 -18.18 -16.40
C ILE A 570 -6.75 -17.86 -15.07
N LEU A 571 -6.58 -18.89 -14.24
CA LEU A 571 -5.81 -18.87 -13.00
C LEU A 571 -4.72 -19.93 -13.06
N ARG A 572 -3.47 -19.53 -12.71
CA ARG A 572 -2.31 -20.39 -12.62
C ARG A 572 -1.76 -20.39 -11.21
N TYR A 573 -1.54 -21.56 -10.63
CA TYR A 573 -1.04 -21.71 -9.27
C TYR A 573 -0.23 -23.01 -9.13
N THR A 574 0.54 -23.10 -8.02
CA THR A 574 1.32 -24.30 -7.72
C THR A 574 0.70 -25.07 -6.57
N MET A 575 0.75 -26.40 -6.62
CA MET A 575 0.32 -27.26 -5.51
C MET A 575 1.50 -28.04 -4.96
N VAL A 576 1.66 -27.97 -3.64
CA VAL A 576 2.67 -28.77 -2.94
C VAL A 576 2.35 -30.26 -3.09
N ASN A 577 3.32 -31.03 -3.56
CA ASN A 577 3.22 -32.47 -3.61
C ASN A 577 3.93 -33.12 -2.43
N GLU A 578 5.24 -32.85 -2.26
CA GLU A 578 6.07 -33.42 -1.23
C GLU A 578 7.27 -32.50 -0.98
N GLY A 579 7.46 -32.02 0.25
CA GLY A 579 8.53 -31.07 0.58
C GLY A 579 8.51 -29.87 -0.35
N ASP A 580 9.59 -29.64 -1.09
CA ASP A 580 9.73 -28.54 -2.06
C ASP A 580 9.21 -28.89 -3.46
N LEU A 581 8.73 -30.10 -3.68
CA LEU A 581 8.22 -30.54 -4.97
C LEU A 581 6.79 -30.03 -5.17
N VAL A 582 6.57 -29.31 -6.27
CA VAL A 582 5.27 -28.75 -6.64
C VAL A 582 4.77 -29.27 -7.99
N SER A 583 3.47 -29.20 -8.21
CA SER A 583 2.83 -29.34 -9.51
C SER A 583 2.21 -28.01 -9.93
N TYR A 584 2.24 -27.72 -11.23
CA TYR A 584 1.68 -26.51 -11.83
C TYR A 584 0.26 -26.78 -12.29
N GLN A 585 -0.67 -25.93 -11.89
CA GLN A 585 -2.09 -26.03 -12.20
C GLN A 585 -2.53 -24.83 -13.04
N GLU A 586 -3.42 -25.09 -13.96
CA GLU A 586 -4.14 -24.06 -14.72
C GLU A 586 -5.64 -24.40 -14.67
N ARG A 587 -6.47 -23.40 -14.39
CA ARG A 587 -7.93 -23.50 -14.37
C ARG A 587 -8.52 -22.33 -15.13
N SER A 588 -9.57 -22.57 -15.92
CA SER A 588 -10.22 -21.51 -16.70
C SER A 588 -11.72 -21.43 -16.41
N LEU A 589 -12.26 -20.21 -16.51
CA LEU A 589 -13.71 -20.00 -16.43
C LEU A 589 -14.46 -20.72 -17.56
N ALA A 590 -13.82 -20.91 -18.71
CA ALA A 590 -14.41 -21.62 -19.86
C ALA A 590 -14.65 -23.11 -19.55
N GLU A 591 -13.65 -23.80 -18.98
CA GLU A 591 -13.77 -25.23 -18.56
C GLU A 591 -14.84 -25.39 -17.48
N LEU A 592 -14.98 -24.40 -16.60
CA LEU A 592 -15.97 -24.39 -15.51
C LEU A 592 -17.36 -23.91 -15.95
N LYS A 593 -17.52 -23.48 -17.24
CA LYS A 593 -18.75 -22.89 -17.78
C LYS A 593 -19.24 -21.67 -17.01
N LEU A 594 -18.30 -20.77 -16.69
CA LEU A 594 -18.53 -19.55 -15.92
C LEU A 594 -18.22 -18.27 -16.72
N THR A 595 -17.71 -18.37 -17.94
CA THR A 595 -17.34 -17.21 -18.76
C THR A 595 -18.54 -16.28 -19.02
N ASP A 596 -19.71 -16.86 -19.32
CA ASP A 596 -20.90 -16.08 -19.69
C ASP A 596 -21.50 -15.28 -18.51
N VAL A 597 -21.10 -15.58 -17.29
CA VAL A 597 -21.62 -14.93 -16.07
C VAL A 597 -20.59 -14.04 -15.36
N ALA A 598 -19.33 -14.09 -15.80
CA ALA A 598 -18.24 -13.34 -15.17
C ALA A 598 -18.51 -11.82 -15.14
N HIS A 599 -19.18 -11.27 -16.15
CA HIS A 599 -19.54 -9.86 -16.24
C HIS A 599 -20.60 -9.41 -15.20
N LYS A 600 -21.28 -10.34 -14.51
CA LYS A 600 -22.28 -10.07 -13.47
C LYS A 600 -21.68 -10.02 -12.07
N VAL A 601 -20.40 -10.37 -11.93
CA VAL A 601 -19.72 -10.45 -10.63
C VAL A 601 -18.77 -9.29 -10.48
N GLU A 602 -18.84 -8.64 -9.33
CA GLU A 602 -17.85 -7.65 -8.88
C GLU A 602 -17.23 -8.10 -7.56
N PHE A 603 -15.95 -7.81 -7.38
CA PHE A 603 -15.20 -8.20 -6.19
C PHE A 603 -14.62 -6.98 -5.48
N TRP A 604 -14.75 -6.97 -4.16
CA TRP A 604 -14.33 -5.87 -3.31
C TRP A 604 -13.56 -6.39 -2.10
N GLN A 605 -12.50 -5.69 -1.73
CA GLN A 605 -11.92 -5.87 -0.41
C GLN A 605 -12.82 -5.17 0.62
N GLY A 606 -13.08 -5.83 1.76
CA GLY A 606 -13.89 -5.23 2.81
C GLY A 606 -13.97 -6.07 4.08
N ASP A 607 -14.26 -5.38 5.19
CA ASP A 607 -14.48 -5.99 6.50
C ASP A 607 -15.96 -6.33 6.68
N ALA A 608 -16.29 -7.62 6.84
CA ALA A 608 -17.66 -8.07 7.06
C ALA A 608 -18.28 -7.49 8.34
N CYS A 609 -17.48 -7.20 9.37
CA CYS A 609 -17.94 -6.55 10.59
C CYS A 609 -18.15 -5.03 10.43
N ASN A 610 -17.68 -4.42 9.34
CA ASN A 610 -17.83 -2.98 9.10
C ASN A 610 -17.99 -2.65 7.61
N LEU A 611 -19.03 -3.19 7.00
CA LEU A 611 -19.34 -3.01 5.59
C LEU A 611 -19.68 -1.56 5.23
N LYS A 612 -19.19 -1.07 4.10
CA LYS A 612 -19.57 0.23 3.55
C LYS A 612 -21.11 0.33 3.37
N PRO A 613 -21.71 1.53 3.53
CA PRO A 613 -23.16 1.72 3.42
C PRO A 613 -23.79 1.32 2.08
N GLN A 614 -23.02 1.41 0.99
CA GLN A 614 -23.49 1.07 -0.35
C GLN A 614 -23.85 -0.42 -0.53
N PHE A 615 -23.26 -1.31 0.25
CA PHE A 615 -23.55 -2.74 0.19
C PHE A 615 -24.88 -3.04 0.92
N THR A 616 -25.99 -2.81 0.23
CA THR A 616 -27.35 -2.99 0.75
C THR A 616 -28.34 -3.36 -0.36
N GLY A 617 -29.52 -3.81 0.01
CA GLY A 617 -30.60 -4.15 -0.93
C GLY A 617 -30.42 -5.50 -1.62
N TYR A 618 -29.79 -6.45 -0.95
CA TYR A 618 -29.59 -7.80 -1.47
C TYR A 618 -30.82 -8.69 -1.22
N ASP A 619 -31.10 -9.61 -2.13
CA ASP A 619 -32.14 -10.63 -1.99
C ASP A 619 -31.60 -11.91 -1.35
N PHE A 620 -30.28 -12.10 -1.43
CA PHE A 620 -29.56 -13.23 -0.85
C PHE A 620 -28.20 -12.80 -0.31
N ILE A 621 -27.84 -13.30 0.85
CA ILE A 621 -26.49 -13.15 1.43
C ILE A 621 -25.96 -14.53 1.78
N LEU A 622 -24.77 -14.85 1.30
CA LEU A 622 -23.98 -16.02 1.68
C LEU A 622 -22.87 -15.59 2.65
N ALA A 623 -22.75 -16.27 3.79
CA ALA A 623 -21.62 -16.16 4.73
C ALA A 623 -21.04 -17.56 4.95
N ALA A 624 -20.15 -17.96 4.04
CA ALA A 624 -19.63 -19.33 3.98
C ALA A 624 -18.37 -19.48 4.84
N ASN A 625 -18.45 -20.30 5.92
CA ASN A 625 -17.37 -20.57 6.86
C ASN A 625 -16.70 -19.29 7.40
N LEU A 626 -17.51 -18.26 7.64
CA LEU A 626 -17.07 -16.92 7.98
C LEU A 626 -17.21 -16.60 9.48
N ILE A 627 -18.31 -16.99 10.12
CA ILE A 627 -18.66 -16.49 11.46
C ILE A 627 -17.65 -16.83 12.55
N ASP A 628 -16.97 -17.95 12.42
CA ASP A 628 -15.91 -18.42 13.33
C ASP A 628 -14.51 -17.90 12.95
N ARG A 629 -14.46 -16.91 12.04
CA ARG A 629 -13.27 -16.19 11.58
C ARG A 629 -13.37 -14.68 11.80
N LEU A 630 -14.54 -14.19 12.25
CA LEU A 630 -14.76 -12.78 12.53
C LEU A 630 -14.28 -12.42 13.93
N TYR A 631 -13.70 -11.25 14.07
CA TYR A 631 -13.31 -10.73 15.39
C TYR A 631 -14.53 -10.31 16.25
N ASN A 632 -15.68 -10.01 15.63
CA ASN A 632 -16.94 -9.69 16.33
C ASN A 632 -18.15 -10.28 15.59
N PRO A 633 -18.38 -11.61 15.69
CA PRO A 633 -19.50 -12.27 15.02
C PRO A 633 -20.87 -11.83 15.57
N ARG A 634 -20.97 -11.38 16.84
CA ARG A 634 -22.24 -10.91 17.42
C ARG A 634 -22.70 -9.62 16.77
N ASP A 635 -21.82 -8.66 16.60
CA ASP A 635 -22.13 -7.39 15.95
C ASP A 635 -22.48 -7.60 14.47
N PHE A 636 -21.71 -8.42 13.76
CA PHE A 636 -22.02 -8.82 12.38
C PHE A 636 -23.44 -9.38 12.25
N LEU A 637 -23.80 -10.39 13.04
CA LEU A 637 -25.10 -11.06 12.99
C LEU A 637 -26.26 -10.12 13.40
N SER A 638 -26.01 -9.22 14.34
CA SER A 638 -27.01 -8.25 14.80
C SER A 638 -27.35 -7.20 13.73
N ASN A 639 -26.39 -6.87 12.86
CA ASN A 639 -26.50 -5.77 11.90
C ASN A 639 -26.73 -6.24 10.44
N ILE A 640 -26.50 -7.51 10.11
CA ILE A 640 -26.55 -8.01 8.73
C ILE A 640 -27.95 -7.82 8.08
N HIS A 641 -29.02 -7.76 8.88
CA HIS A 641 -30.37 -7.51 8.37
C HIS A 641 -30.48 -6.18 7.62
N HIS A 642 -29.66 -5.16 7.92
CA HIS A 642 -29.65 -3.91 7.20
C HIS A 642 -29.18 -4.04 5.73
N ARG A 643 -28.51 -5.11 5.40
CA ARG A 643 -27.97 -5.36 4.05
C ARG A 643 -28.93 -6.15 3.16
N LEU A 644 -29.89 -6.85 3.75
CA LEU A 644 -30.81 -7.75 3.08
C LEU A 644 -32.19 -7.11 2.90
N ASN A 645 -32.86 -7.37 1.80
CA ASN A 645 -34.25 -6.97 1.59
C ASN A 645 -35.19 -7.74 2.54
N ILE A 646 -36.36 -7.18 2.86
CA ILE A 646 -37.41 -7.92 3.60
C ILE A 646 -37.84 -9.11 2.72
N GLY A 647 -37.96 -10.31 3.32
CA GLY A 647 -38.16 -11.55 2.59
C GLY A 647 -36.93 -12.13 1.91
N GLY A 648 -35.79 -11.43 1.96
CA GLY A 648 -34.51 -11.96 1.49
C GLY A 648 -33.96 -13.03 2.43
N VAL A 649 -32.99 -13.81 1.96
CA VAL A 649 -32.46 -14.98 2.67
C VAL A 649 -30.97 -14.79 3.01
N LEU A 650 -30.63 -15.02 4.28
CA LEU A 650 -29.26 -15.15 4.77
C LEU A 650 -28.93 -16.63 4.91
N MET A 651 -27.90 -17.08 4.22
CA MET A 651 -27.31 -18.43 4.36
C MET A 651 -26.00 -18.33 5.13
N ILE A 652 -25.94 -19.02 6.27
CA ILE A 652 -24.73 -19.11 7.07
C ILE A 652 -24.24 -20.55 7.04
N THR A 653 -22.95 -20.75 6.81
CA THR A 653 -22.31 -22.06 6.99
C THR A 653 -21.10 -21.94 7.90
N SER A 654 -20.85 -22.96 8.72
CA SER A 654 -19.64 -23.03 9.53
C SER A 654 -19.34 -24.44 10.00
N PRO A 655 -18.06 -24.84 10.08
CA PRO A 655 -17.62 -26.04 10.78
C PRO A 655 -17.51 -25.82 12.30
N TYR A 656 -17.81 -24.59 12.79
CA TYR A 656 -17.76 -24.19 14.20
C TYR A 656 -16.40 -24.41 14.87
N THR A 657 -15.33 -24.18 14.11
CA THR A 657 -13.95 -24.26 14.61
C THR A 657 -13.54 -22.94 15.27
N TRP A 658 -14.16 -22.61 16.39
CA TRP A 658 -13.85 -21.41 17.17
C TRP A 658 -12.39 -21.45 17.65
N LEU A 659 -11.61 -20.43 17.28
CA LEU A 659 -10.21 -20.25 17.63
C LEU A 659 -9.98 -18.83 18.14
N GLU A 660 -9.31 -18.68 19.28
CA GLU A 660 -9.05 -17.37 19.91
C GLU A 660 -8.13 -16.47 19.05
N GLU A 661 -7.37 -17.05 18.12
CA GLU A 661 -6.55 -16.31 17.14
C GLU A 661 -7.40 -15.53 16.13
N HIS A 662 -8.67 -15.90 15.91
CA HIS A 662 -9.58 -15.22 15.00
C HIS A 662 -10.69 -14.49 15.74
N THR A 663 -11.30 -15.15 16.72
CA THR A 663 -12.45 -14.63 17.46
C THR A 663 -12.13 -14.67 18.95
N PRO A 664 -12.10 -13.51 19.64
CA PRO A 664 -11.94 -13.47 21.09
C PRO A 664 -12.96 -14.36 21.81
N ARG A 665 -12.56 -14.99 22.91
CA ARG A 665 -13.38 -15.99 23.60
C ARG A 665 -14.75 -15.49 24.07
N ASP A 666 -14.85 -14.25 24.49
CA ASP A 666 -16.05 -13.57 24.95
C ASP A 666 -17.03 -13.21 23.81
N GLU A 667 -16.52 -13.17 22.57
CA GLU A 667 -17.33 -12.95 21.36
C GLU A 667 -17.89 -14.24 20.74
N TRP A 668 -17.47 -15.43 21.22
CA TRP A 668 -18.01 -16.67 20.71
C TRP A 668 -19.53 -16.72 20.94
N ILE A 669 -20.26 -17.14 19.94
CA ILE A 669 -21.73 -17.23 20.02
C ILE A 669 -22.22 -18.60 20.47
N GLY A 670 -21.33 -19.55 20.61
CA GLY A 670 -21.61 -20.91 21.08
C GLY A 670 -20.32 -21.72 21.22
N GLY A 671 -20.43 -23.01 21.53
CA GLY A 671 -19.28 -23.88 21.77
C GLY A 671 -18.69 -23.75 23.18
N TYR A 672 -19.50 -23.29 24.15
CA TYR A 672 -19.11 -23.12 25.55
C TYR A 672 -20.20 -23.60 26.52
N LYS A 673 -19.87 -23.60 27.80
CA LYS A 673 -20.85 -23.85 28.88
C LYS A 673 -21.21 -22.56 29.59
N GLN A 674 -22.50 -22.38 29.82
CA GLN A 674 -23.05 -21.29 30.62
C GLN A 674 -23.91 -21.89 31.75
N ASP A 675 -23.61 -21.54 32.99
CA ASP A 675 -24.31 -22.04 34.18
C ASP A 675 -24.39 -23.59 34.25
N GLY A 676 -23.39 -24.27 33.69
CA GLY A 676 -23.28 -25.73 33.61
C GLY A 676 -23.93 -26.37 32.39
N GLU A 677 -24.75 -25.63 31.64
CA GLU A 677 -25.44 -26.07 30.43
C GLU A 677 -24.58 -25.82 29.16
N ASN A 678 -24.71 -26.68 28.16
CA ASN A 678 -24.05 -26.52 26.88
C ASN A 678 -24.78 -25.47 26.03
N VAL A 679 -24.03 -24.50 25.52
CA VAL A 679 -24.52 -23.55 24.51
C VAL A 679 -23.91 -23.92 23.18
N SER A 680 -24.70 -24.46 22.26
CA SER A 680 -24.27 -24.78 20.90
C SER A 680 -24.27 -23.51 20.04
N THR A 681 -23.48 -23.50 18.93
CA THR A 681 -23.45 -22.35 18.02
C THR A 681 -24.81 -22.12 17.36
N ILE A 682 -25.58 -23.17 17.05
CA ILE A 682 -26.93 -23.00 16.49
C ILE A 682 -27.90 -22.34 17.50
N ASP A 683 -27.74 -22.58 18.81
CA ASP A 683 -28.54 -21.89 19.84
C ASP A 683 -28.14 -20.42 19.93
N GLY A 684 -26.85 -20.12 19.84
CA GLY A 684 -26.33 -18.75 19.76
C GLY A 684 -26.84 -18.01 18.52
N LEU A 685 -26.80 -18.64 17.34
CA LEU A 685 -27.37 -18.09 16.10
C LEU A 685 -28.84 -17.76 16.26
N LYS A 686 -29.64 -18.69 16.81
CA LYS A 686 -31.06 -18.46 17.10
C LYS A 686 -31.26 -17.28 18.04
N ALA A 687 -30.47 -17.19 19.12
CA ALA A 687 -30.59 -16.11 20.10
C ALA A 687 -30.33 -14.73 19.49
N VAL A 688 -29.34 -14.59 18.59
CA VAL A 688 -29.00 -13.32 17.95
C VAL A 688 -29.97 -12.98 16.81
N LEU A 689 -30.28 -13.94 15.93
CA LEU A 689 -30.99 -13.69 14.67
C LEU A 689 -32.51 -13.62 14.83
N VAL A 690 -33.12 -14.22 15.87
CA VAL A 690 -34.59 -14.30 16.05
C VAL A 690 -35.29 -12.94 16.03
N LYS A 691 -34.57 -11.88 16.32
CA LYS A 691 -35.10 -10.51 16.35
C LYS A 691 -35.55 -10.03 14.95
N HIS A 692 -34.83 -10.41 13.91
CA HIS A 692 -35.05 -9.94 12.54
C HIS A 692 -35.25 -11.08 11.53
N PHE A 693 -34.91 -12.30 11.90
CA PHE A 693 -34.91 -13.45 11.01
C PHE A 693 -35.73 -14.63 11.56
N LYS A 694 -36.20 -15.44 10.65
CA LYS A 694 -36.82 -16.73 10.90
C LYS A 694 -36.01 -17.84 10.27
N LEU A 695 -35.65 -18.87 11.02
CA LEU A 695 -35.05 -20.09 10.50
C LEU A 695 -36.03 -20.81 9.57
N MET A 696 -35.62 -21.04 8.32
CA MET A 696 -36.49 -21.57 7.27
C MET A 696 -36.69 -23.09 7.36
N GLN A 697 -35.67 -23.81 7.83
CA GLN A 697 -35.66 -25.26 7.96
C GLN A 697 -34.64 -25.71 9.01
N SER A 698 -34.66 -26.98 9.36
CA SER A 698 -33.61 -27.59 10.21
C SER A 698 -32.26 -27.49 9.52
N PRO A 699 -31.17 -27.25 10.29
CA PRO A 699 -29.82 -27.26 9.75
C PRO A 699 -29.49 -28.56 9.03
N ILE A 700 -28.64 -28.50 8.02
CA ILE A 700 -28.06 -29.64 7.31
C ILE A 700 -26.54 -29.54 7.30
N GLU A 701 -25.86 -30.63 6.98
CA GLU A 701 -24.42 -30.66 6.83
C GLU A 701 -24.01 -30.80 5.37
N ILE A 702 -23.04 -30.01 4.92
CA ILE A 702 -22.41 -30.11 3.60
C ILE A 702 -20.92 -30.42 3.80
N PRO A 703 -20.40 -31.53 3.24
CA PRO A 703 -18.99 -31.86 3.35
C PRO A 703 -18.12 -31.01 2.44
N PHE A 704 -16.86 -30.82 2.86
CA PHE A 704 -15.81 -30.24 2.02
C PHE A 704 -14.45 -30.87 2.25
N VAL A 705 -13.57 -30.78 1.25
CA VAL A 705 -12.19 -31.30 1.32
C VAL A 705 -11.24 -30.23 0.86
N ILE A 706 -10.25 -29.92 1.69
CA ILE A 706 -9.12 -29.04 1.33
C ILE A 706 -7.89 -29.95 1.16
N ARG A 707 -7.21 -29.81 0.00
CA ARG A 707 -5.93 -30.48 -0.25
C ARG A 707 -4.79 -29.60 0.23
N GLU A 708 -3.96 -30.08 1.15
CA GLU A 708 -2.76 -29.42 1.63
C GLU A 708 -1.50 -29.87 0.86
N THR A 709 -1.37 -31.19 0.63
CA THR A 709 -0.33 -31.80 -0.19
C THR A 709 -0.90 -32.93 -1.04
N ARG A 710 -0.06 -33.64 -1.81
CA ARG A 710 -0.52 -34.81 -2.58
C ARG A 710 -1.11 -35.91 -1.68
N HIS A 711 -0.66 -36.00 -0.43
CA HIS A 711 -1.02 -37.08 0.50
C HIS A 711 -1.73 -36.61 1.78
N LYS A 712 -1.94 -35.28 1.93
CA LYS A 712 -2.61 -34.71 3.10
C LYS A 712 -3.82 -33.90 2.69
N PHE A 713 -4.98 -34.21 3.30
CA PHE A 713 -6.26 -33.59 3.04
C PHE A 713 -6.99 -33.34 4.35
N GLN A 714 -7.71 -32.23 4.44
CA GLN A 714 -8.67 -31.98 5.50
C GLN A 714 -10.07 -32.29 4.95
N HIS A 715 -10.76 -33.26 5.54
CA HIS A 715 -12.17 -33.54 5.28
C HIS A 715 -13.00 -33.03 6.44
N SER A 716 -13.90 -32.09 6.18
CA SER A 716 -14.69 -31.39 7.19
C SER A 716 -16.16 -31.34 6.78
N LEU A 717 -17.04 -31.06 7.76
CA LEU A 717 -18.46 -30.83 7.57
C LEU A 717 -18.78 -29.38 7.99
N SER A 718 -19.54 -28.66 7.17
CA SER A 718 -20.11 -27.38 7.56
C SER A 718 -21.60 -27.53 7.78
N GLU A 719 -22.10 -27.11 8.95
CA GLU A 719 -23.52 -26.96 9.18
C GLU A 719 -24.02 -25.72 8.42
N VAL A 720 -25.12 -25.90 7.69
CA VAL A 720 -25.76 -24.90 6.85
C VAL A 720 -27.11 -24.51 7.44
N THR A 721 -27.34 -23.20 7.59
CA THR A 721 -28.58 -22.63 8.07
C THR A 721 -29.12 -21.57 7.10
N LEU A 722 -30.43 -21.55 6.88
CA LEU A 722 -31.13 -20.56 6.05
C LEU A 722 -32.08 -19.73 6.90
N TRP A 723 -31.96 -18.41 6.80
CA TRP A 723 -32.68 -17.45 7.59
C TRP A 723 -33.38 -16.42 6.71
N GLU A 724 -34.71 -16.36 6.80
CA GLU A 724 -35.52 -15.38 6.08
C GLU A 724 -35.67 -14.10 6.91
N ARG A 725 -35.37 -12.92 6.30
CA ARG A 725 -35.60 -11.62 6.93
C ARG A 725 -37.09 -11.31 7.00
N MET A 726 -37.60 -11.05 8.21
CA MET A 726 -39.03 -10.83 8.46
C MET A 726 -39.42 -9.35 8.45
N HIS A 727 -38.56 -8.46 8.98
CA HIS A 727 -38.77 -7.01 9.07
C HIS A 727 -37.48 -6.22 9.23
#